data_3a9aaa9b208f9940bb12116d2e010ec7
#
_entry.id   3a9aaa9b208f9940bb12116d2e010ec7
#
_cell.length_a   1.000
_cell.length_b   1.000
_cell.length_c   1.000
_cell.angle_alpha   90.00
_cell.angle_beta   90.00
_cell.angle_gamma   90.00
#
_symmetry.space_group_name_H-M   'P 1'
#
loop_
_entity.id
_entity.type
_entity.pdbx_description
1 polymer ?
#
loop_
_entity_poly.entity_id
_entity_poly.type
_entity_poly.pdbx_seq_one_letter_code
_entity_poly.pdbx_strand_id
1 'polypeptide(L)'
;MLRTMTVGVGLLALACVLLVPSAATAQQTSAIAGIVRDTSGAVLPGVTVEAASPALIEKVRTVVTDDQGRYNIVDLRPGTYAVTFTLAGFNTMKREGVVLTSGFTAAVNADLPVGTLQETVTVSGETPLVDTQNVRRQTVLTSDLLDALPTSTKNWATIVEVTPGFSGSFADVAGQLNQNLGNAYHGKTGTKRQFDGMSIDHASGNVGYLVNSNMIQEVSLQSSGISAESNADGSVVNMIPKEGGNLYSGNISGLYTSDRFEASNLNDDLRARGLTTVSKILKIYDTGVTFGGPIRKDKLWFFSSFREWGNGHLMAGNFWNKTQGTPFYTPDLSRPGDRFQWYESKAVRVTWQASRRNKFNFFSDVADDCLCRAIGALGSAPEAGLAFHFRPTGLYQGDWTMPINSKLLLEGGASLTITHWPTFLNPGVQPTDISIIELSNNFRYNASATYAYKRATDRGAQRFSVSYVTGTHAYKVGMQIEEAVSDVGTYVQGDVNYSFRNGVPTSITQYATPYRAIDRTRADMGVYFQDQWAVRRLTLNYGLRYDYFNGHIDASHIPAPASGWVPARDFAAVSGVPAWKDINPRFGASYDLFGDGKTALKMSIGRYVAKTGTAVASANNPISTSVNTVTRTWTDTNDNYAPDCDLNNRGTNGECGPMSDANFGGFSPTTHWADDVLRGYGVRNSNWDFSTEVQRQLGSGSRSPRATTATGTATSPRRTIC
;
A
#
# COMPACT_ATOMS: atom_id res chain seq x y z
N MET A 1 10.81 29.30 -12.16
CA MET A 1 11.68 28.65 -11.17
C MET A 1 11.40 27.18 -10.95
N LEU A 2 10.18 26.66 -11.07
CA LEU A 2 9.88 25.22 -10.90
C LEU A 2 10.40 24.31 -12.04
N ARG A 3 10.50 24.80 -13.27
CA ARG A 3 11.02 24.00 -14.42
C ARG A 3 12.53 23.75 -14.40
N THR A 4 13.29 24.62 -13.75
CA THR A 4 14.74 24.46 -13.59
C THR A 4 15.11 23.54 -12.42
N MET A 5 14.26 23.41 -11.39
CA MET A 5 14.48 22.47 -10.29
C MET A 5 14.20 21.02 -10.69
N THR A 6 13.19 20.75 -11.52
CA THR A 6 12.87 19.38 -11.95
C THR A 6 13.93 18.79 -12.89
N VAL A 7 14.53 19.60 -13.75
CA VAL A 7 15.66 19.15 -14.61
C VAL A 7 16.94 19.01 -13.79
N GLY A 8 17.17 19.91 -12.83
CA GLY A 8 18.32 19.84 -11.92
C GLY A 8 18.25 18.63 -10.97
N VAL A 9 17.08 18.32 -10.43
CA VAL A 9 16.86 17.15 -9.57
C VAL A 9 16.95 15.85 -10.39
N GLY A 10 16.45 15.83 -11.61
CA GLY A 10 16.59 14.67 -12.52
C GLY A 10 18.04 14.41 -12.93
N LEU A 11 18.82 15.45 -13.23
CA LEU A 11 20.24 15.36 -13.55
C LEU A 11 21.10 15.08 -12.31
N LEU A 12 20.74 15.64 -11.14
CA LEU A 12 21.41 15.33 -9.87
C LEU A 12 21.10 13.89 -9.42
N ALA A 13 19.86 13.42 -9.58
CA ALA A 13 19.50 12.03 -9.34
C ALA A 13 20.23 11.07 -10.29
N LEU A 14 20.37 11.42 -11.57
CA LEU A 14 21.15 10.63 -12.53
C LEU A 14 22.64 10.69 -12.24
N ALA A 15 23.18 11.82 -11.82
CA ALA A 15 24.58 11.98 -11.40
C ALA A 15 24.86 11.28 -10.05
N CYS A 16 23.93 11.31 -9.10
CA CYS A 16 24.02 10.56 -7.84
C CYS A 16 23.97 9.04 -8.07
N VAL A 17 23.17 8.57 -9.04
CA VAL A 17 23.17 7.16 -9.45
C VAL A 17 24.50 6.72 -10.09
N LEU A 18 25.26 7.67 -10.66
CA LEU A 18 26.57 7.40 -11.27
C LEU A 18 27.76 7.53 -10.30
N LEU A 19 27.57 8.15 -9.12
CA LEU A 19 28.66 8.49 -8.19
C LEU A 19 28.58 7.84 -6.80
N VAL A 20 27.50 7.11 -6.49
CA VAL A 20 27.40 6.38 -5.23
C VAL A 20 27.86 4.95 -5.47
N PRO A 21 28.80 4.39 -4.66
CA PRO A 21 29.07 2.97 -4.67
C PRO A 21 27.77 2.24 -4.37
N SER A 22 27.28 1.50 -5.36
CA SER A 22 26.03 0.79 -5.43
C SER A 22 25.66 0.03 -4.15
N ALA A 23 24.59 0.43 -3.53
CA ALA A 23 23.92 -0.27 -2.45
C ALA A 23 22.64 -0.97 -2.96
N ALA A 24 22.35 -2.11 -2.50
CA ALA A 24 21.56 -3.18 -3.10
C ALA A 24 20.22 -3.59 -2.43
N THR A 25 19.30 -4.32 -3.05
CA THR A 25 17.91 -4.62 -2.66
C THR A 25 17.64 -6.06 -2.23
N ALA A 26 16.58 -6.27 -1.41
CA ALA A 26 16.00 -7.57 -1.09
C ALA A 26 14.60 -7.75 -1.68
N GLN A 27 14.47 -8.63 -2.63
CA GLN A 27 13.22 -9.28 -3.02
C GLN A 27 12.92 -10.39 -2.00
N GLN A 28 11.65 -10.73 -1.74
CA GLN A 28 11.32 -11.97 -1.02
C GLN A 28 11.65 -13.16 -1.93
N THR A 29 12.86 -13.63 -1.82
CA THR A 29 13.35 -14.70 -2.66
C THR A 29 12.88 -16.03 -2.13
N SER A 30 12.56 -16.94 -3.05
CA SER A 30 12.28 -18.33 -2.74
C SER A 30 13.59 -19.12 -2.68
N ALA A 31 13.55 -20.29 -2.08
CA ALA A 31 14.71 -21.14 -1.96
C ALA A 31 14.37 -22.62 -2.20
N ILE A 32 15.38 -23.40 -2.56
CA ILE A 32 15.34 -24.87 -2.52
C ILE A 32 16.43 -25.32 -1.59
N ALA A 33 16.07 -26.09 -0.55
CA ALA A 33 17.01 -26.60 0.42
C ALA A 33 16.75 -28.08 0.69
N GLY A 34 17.75 -28.80 1.17
CA GLY A 34 17.57 -30.21 1.49
C GLY A 34 18.84 -30.89 1.97
N ILE A 35 18.74 -32.20 2.15
CA ILE A 35 19.84 -33.08 2.53
C ILE A 35 19.99 -34.16 1.45
N VAL A 36 21.21 -34.40 1.04
CA VAL A 36 21.55 -35.49 0.12
C VAL A 36 22.17 -36.64 0.90
N ARG A 37 21.71 -37.84 0.66
CA ARG A 37 22.17 -39.09 1.31
C ARG A 37 22.40 -40.17 0.26
N ASP A 38 23.10 -41.22 0.67
CA ASP A 38 23.08 -42.46 -0.07
C ASP A 38 21.91 -43.35 0.33
N THR A 39 21.72 -44.47 -0.34
CA THR A 39 20.64 -45.44 -0.05
C THR A 39 20.80 -46.12 1.31
N SER A 40 21.94 -46.04 1.99
CA SER A 40 22.13 -46.51 3.38
C SER A 40 21.74 -45.49 4.43
N GLY A 41 21.44 -44.20 4.00
CA GLY A 41 21.11 -43.09 4.85
C GLY A 41 22.31 -42.27 5.30
N ALA A 42 23.53 -42.57 4.84
CA ALA A 42 24.71 -41.75 5.10
C ALA A 42 24.65 -40.45 4.31
N VAL A 43 25.00 -39.30 4.93
CA VAL A 43 25.04 -38.00 4.26
C VAL A 43 26.15 -37.94 3.22
N LEU A 44 25.91 -37.25 2.11
CA LEU A 44 26.83 -37.12 1.01
C LEU A 44 27.35 -35.67 0.86
N PRO A 45 28.57 -35.36 1.34
CA PRO A 45 29.23 -34.09 1.06
C PRO A 45 29.70 -34.02 -0.39
N GLY A 46 29.85 -32.79 -0.91
CA GLY A 46 30.44 -32.56 -2.24
C GLY A 46 29.51 -32.87 -3.42
N VAL A 47 28.24 -33.15 -3.20
CA VAL A 47 27.25 -33.31 -4.27
C VAL A 47 26.99 -31.98 -4.95
N THR A 48 27.13 -31.93 -6.27
CA THR A 48 26.70 -30.79 -7.07
C THR A 48 25.20 -30.82 -7.23
N VAL A 49 24.53 -29.74 -6.80
CA VAL A 49 23.07 -29.57 -6.88
C VAL A 49 22.75 -28.41 -7.83
N GLU A 50 22.03 -28.69 -8.88
CA GLU A 50 21.65 -27.72 -9.91
C GLU A 50 20.13 -27.52 -9.93
N ALA A 51 19.68 -26.28 -9.77
CA ALA A 51 18.28 -25.89 -9.96
C ALA A 51 18.13 -25.20 -11.33
N ALA A 52 17.39 -25.84 -12.22
CA ALA A 52 17.11 -25.33 -13.56
C ALA A 52 15.65 -24.87 -13.68
N SER A 53 15.41 -23.71 -14.27
CA SER A 53 14.06 -23.20 -14.53
C SER A 53 14.07 -22.18 -15.66
N PRO A 54 12.97 -22.12 -16.48
CA PRO A 54 12.74 -21.00 -17.39
C PRO A 54 12.57 -19.66 -16.68
N ALA A 55 12.17 -19.68 -15.40
CA ALA A 55 12.06 -18.48 -14.54
C ALA A 55 13.42 -17.88 -14.16
N LEU A 56 14.49 -18.67 -14.22
CA LEU A 56 15.86 -18.19 -14.01
C LEU A 56 16.43 -17.60 -15.30
N ILE A 57 17.05 -16.45 -15.18
CA ILE A 57 17.73 -15.77 -16.28
C ILE A 57 18.97 -16.56 -16.69
N GLU A 58 19.74 -17.00 -15.71
CA GLU A 58 20.90 -17.86 -15.85
C GLU A 58 20.55 -19.31 -16.23
N LYS A 59 19.25 -19.64 -16.28
CA LYS A 59 18.65 -20.96 -16.57
C LYS A 59 18.97 -22.03 -15.53
N VAL A 60 20.13 -21.99 -14.93
CA VAL A 60 20.61 -22.96 -13.94
C VAL A 60 21.36 -22.24 -12.82
N ARG A 61 21.07 -22.60 -11.58
CA ARG A 61 21.83 -22.18 -10.40
C ARG A 61 22.41 -23.40 -9.70
N THR A 62 23.71 -23.36 -9.35
CA THR A 62 24.46 -24.50 -8.84
C THR A 62 25.01 -24.21 -7.47
N VAL A 63 24.89 -25.16 -6.54
CA VAL A 63 25.56 -25.18 -5.23
C VAL A 63 26.15 -26.57 -4.97
N VAL A 64 26.98 -26.69 -3.93
CA VAL A 64 27.59 -27.98 -3.51
C VAL A 64 27.13 -28.25 -2.07
N THR A 65 26.86 -29.52 -1.75
CA THR A 65 26.51 -29.94 -0.38
C THR A 65 27.69 -29.77 0.58
N ASP A 66 27.36 -29.37 1.83
CA ASP A 66 28.33 -29.26 2.92
C ASP A 66 28.73 -30.63 3.53
N ASP A 67 29.58 -30.62 4.58
CA ASP A 67 30.05 -31.81 5.29
C ASP A 67 28.93 -32.64 5.95
N GLN A 68 27.72 -32.05 6.05
CA GLN A 68 26.52 -32.73 6.56
C GLN A 68 25.53 -33.13 5.44
N GLY A 69 25.97 -33.05 4.19
CA GLY A 69 25.18 -33.37 3.02
C GLY A 69 24.05 -32.33 2.74
N ARG A 70 24.11 -31.16 3.36
CA ARG A 70 23.07 -30.11 3.24
C ARG A 70 23.40 -29.15 2.12
N TYR A 71 22.36 -28.64 1.48
CA TYR A 71 22.48 -27.58 0.49
C TYR A 71 21.33 -26.57 0.65
N ASN A 72 21.57 -25.34 0.19
CA ASN A 72 20.55 -24.30 0.14
C ASN A 72 20.80 -23.41 -1.08
N ILE A 73 19.86 -23.41 -2.02
CA ILE A 73 19.85 -22.56 -3.21
C ILE A 73 18.88 -21.40 -2.94
N VAL A 74 19.40 -20.24 -2.63
CA VAL A 74 18.64 -19.02 -2.32
C VAL A 74 18.46 -18.13 -3.54
N ASP A 75 17.65 -17.08 -3.40
CA ASP A 75 17.38 -16.08 -4.44
C ASP A 75 16.81 -16.71 -5.72
N LEU A 76 15.89 -17.66 -5.54
CA LEU A 76 15.14 -18.25 -6.62
C LEU A 76 13.85 -17.46 -6.84
N ARG A 77 13.44 -17.34 -8.11
CA ARG A 77 12.17 -16.72 -8.47
C ARG A 77 11.02 -17.70 -8.33
N PRO A 78 9.80 -17.20 -8.13
CA PRO A 78 8.63 -18.03 -8.32
C PRO A 78 8.62 -18.69 -9.70
N GLY A 79 8.26 -19.96 -9.74
CA GLY A 79 8.22 -20.74 -10.97
C GLY A 79 8.44 -22.24 -10.75
N THR A 80 8.45 -23.01 -11.83
CA THR A 80 8.67 -24.46 -11.78
C THR A 80 10.14 -24.78 -12.06
N TYR A 81 10.73 -25.64 -11.22
CA TYR A 81 12.14 -26.01 -11.24
C TYR A 81 12.34 -27.49 -11.47
N ALA A 82 13.47 -27.83 -12.11
CA ALA A 82 14.05 -29.13 -12.09
C ALA A 82 15.35 -29.09 -11.26
N VAL A 83 15.49 -30.00 -10.29
CA VAL A 83 16.68 -30.08 -9.42
C VAL A 83 17.46 -31.33 -9.75
N THR A 84 18.73 -31.19 -10.11
CA THR A 84 19.63 -32.28 -10.50
C THR A 84 20.73 -32.43 -9.46
N PHE A 85 20.98 -33.64 -9.02
CA PHE A 85 22.01 -34.02 -8.04
C PHE A 85 23.05 -34.91 -8.72
N THR A 86 24.33 -34.52 -8.63
CA THR A 86 25.44 -35.23 -9.30
C THR A 86 26.61 -35.39 -8.36
N LEU A 87 27.10 -36.63 -8.22
CA LEU A 87 28.33 -36.97 -7.49
C LEU A 87 29.05 -38.13 -8.18
N ALA A 88 30.35 -38.06 -8.30
CA ALA A 88 31.13 -39.15 -8.89
C ALA A 88 30.99 -40.44 -8.08
N GLY A 89 30.67 -41.55 -8.75
CA GLY A 89 30.41 -42.87 -8.13
C GLY A 89 28.95 -43.11 -7.74
N PHE A 90 28.07 -42.15 -8.05
CA PHE A 90 26.62 -42.27 -7.83
C PHE A 90 25.83 -41.99 -9.11
N ASN A 91 24.65 -42.56 -9.23
CA ASN A 91 23.75 -42.23 -10.33
C ASN A 91 23.26 -40.79 -10.20
N THR A 92 23.17 -40.08 -11.33
CA THR A 92 22.57 -38.74 -11.36
C THR A 92 21.08 -38.82 -11.07
N MET A 93 20.59 -38.02 -10.09
CA MET A 93 19.15 -37.94 -9.76
C MET A 93 18.62 -36.59 -10.24
N LYS A 94 17.48 -36.61 -10.96
CA LYS A 94 16.76 -35.42 -11.40
C LYS A 94 15.37 -35.40 -10.82
N ARG A 95 14.99 -34.34 -10.14
CA ARG A 95 13.64 -34.11 -9.61
C ARG A 95 12.98 -32.98 -10.37
N GLU A 96 11.91 -33.29 -11.09
CA GLU A 96 11.17 -32.32 -11.91
C GLU A 96 9.87 -31.87 -11.20
N GLY A 97 9.33 -30.72 -11.61
CA GLY A 97 8.03 -30.23 -11.15
C GLY A 97 8.06 -29.54 -9.77
N VAL A 98 9.23 -29.09 -9.30
CA VAL A 98 9.33 -28.34 -8.04
C VAL A 98 8.78 -26.93 -8.23
N VAL A 99 7.57 -26.65 -7.74
CA VAL A 99 6.92 -25.33 -7.84
C VAL A 99 7.35 -24.47 -6.66
N LEU A 100 7.93 -23.31 -6.94
CA LEU A 100 8.24 -22.27 -5.96
C LEU A 100 7.27 -21.10 -6.09
N THR A 101 6.68 -20.71 -4.97
CA THR A 101 5.96 -19.43 -4.82
C THR A 101 6.81 -18.45 -4.05
N SER A 102 6.50 -17.15 -4.10
CA SER A 102 7.29 -16.10 -3.45
C SER A 102 7.48 -16.36 -1.95
N GLY A 103 8.74 -16.26 -1.49
CA GLY A 103 9.11 -16.46 -0.08
C GLY A 103 8.99 -17.89 0.45
N PHE A 104 8.73 -18.88 -0.43
CA PHE A 104 8.62 -20.30 -0.07
C PHE A 104 9.98 -21.01 -0.19
N THR A 105 10.31 -21.81 0.82
CA THR A 105 11.49 -22.71 0.75
C THR A 105 11.01 -24.15 0.53
N ALA A 106 11.25 -24.69 -0.67
CA ALA A 106 10.95 -26.08 -0.95
C ALA A 106 12.01 -27.00 -0.33
N ALA A 107 11.57 -27.95 0.52
CA ALA A 107 12.42 -28.98 1.07
C ALA A 107 12.56 -30.14 0.06
N VAL A 108 13.67 -30.23 -0.64
CA VAL A 108 13.94 -31.25 -1.66
C VAL A 108 15.12 -32.12 -1.23
N ASN A 109 14.84 -33.26 -0.59
CA ASN A 109 15.84 -34.23 -0.22
C ASN A 109 16.12 -35.23 -1.37
N ALA A 110 17.32 -35.81 -1.41
CA ALA A 110 17.69 -36.79 -2.41
C ALA A 110 18.45 -37.96 -1.78
N ASP A 111 18.08 -39.18 -2.18
CA ASP A 111 18.82 -40.40 -1.84
C ASP A 111 19.49 -40.93 -3.13
N LEU A 112 20.81 -40.83 -3.23
CA LEU A 112 21.57 -41.21 -4.42
C LEU A 112 21.98 -42.69 -4.38
N PRO A 113 21.54 -43.49 -5.35
CA PRO A 113 22.06 -44.85 -5.51
C PRO A 113 23.51 -44.85 -5.98
N VAL A 114 24.33 -45.79 -5.47
CA VAL A 114 25.66 -46.03 -5.99
C VAL A 114 25.56 -46.53 -7.44
N GLY A 115 26.33 -45.94 -8.36
CA GLY A 115 26.23 -46.26 -9.77
C GLY A 115 27.15 -45.39 -10.63
N THR A 116 27.00 -45.47 -11.96
CA THR A 116 27.76 -44.69 -12.91
C THR A 116 27.03 -43.36 -13.22
N LEU A 117 27.79 -42.29 -13.47
CA LEU A 117 27.28 -40.96 -13.85
C LEU A 117 26.38 -40.96 -15.13
N GLN A 118 26.40 -42.03 -15.90
CA GLN A 118 25.65 -42.15 -17.16
C GLN A 118 24.18 -42.51 -16.97
N GLU A 119 23.78 -43.02 -15.81
CA GLU A 119 22.38 -43.32 -15.52
C GLU A 119 21.73 -42.16 -14.78
N THR A 120 20.71 -41.57 -15.38
CA THR A 120 19.90 -40.50 -14.75
C THR A 120 18.59 -41.09 -14.30
N VAL A 121 18.34 -41.07 -12.99
CA VAL A 121 17.05 -41.42 -12.41
C VAL A 121 16.18 -40.18 -12.33
N THR A 122 15.15 -40.09 -13.16
CA THR A 122 14.20 -39.00 -13.09
C THR A 122 13.07 -39.36 -12.14
N VAL A 123 12.90 -38.60 -11.09
CA VAL A 123 11.80 -38.72 -10.14
C VAL A 123 10.82 -37.58 -10.36
N SER A 124 9.63 -37.90 -10.86
CA SER A 124 8.50 -37.00 -10.84
C SER A 124 7.86 -37.08 -9.44
N GLY A 125 8.04 -36.07 -8.63
CA GLY A 125 7.50 -36.02 -7.27
C GLY A 125 6.71 -34.74 -7.03
N GLU A 126 5.64 -34.87 -6.25
CA GLU A 126 4.88 -33.69 -5.81
C GLU A 126 5.79 -32.72 -5.05
N THR A 127 5.66 -31.43 -5.33
CA THR A 127 6.32 -30.37 -4.57
C THR A 127 5.84 -30.43 -3.13
N PRO A 128 6.73 -30.38 -2.12
CA PRO A 128 6.30 -30.20 -0.75
C PRO A 128 5.41 -28.96 -0.63
N LEU A 129 4.22 -29.12 -0.05
CA LEU A 129 3.26 -28.01 0.11
C LEU A 129 3.43 -27.30 1.45
N VAL A 130 4.17 -27.90 2.38
CA VAL A 130 4.44 -27.37 3.71
C VAL A 130 5.85 -26.79 3.76
N ASP A 131 5.96 -25.52 4.08
CA ASP A 131 7.26 -24.87 4.33
C ASP A 131 7.71 -25.20 5.76
N THR A 132 8.62 -26.14 5.92
CA THR A 132 9.17 -26.53 7.23
C THR A 132 10.31 -25.64 7.70
N GLN A 133 10.82 -24.75 6.83
CA GLN A 133 11.97 -23.91 7.15
C GLN A 133 11.60 -22.46 7.49
N ASN A 134 10.35 -22.06 7.27
CA ASN A 134 9.86 -20.73 7.59
C ASN A 134 8.78 -20.76 8.65
N VAL A 135 8.85 -19.82 9.60
CA VAL A 135 7.82 -19.62 10.62
C VAL A 135 6.71 -18.69 10.16
N ARG A 136 6.86 -18.07 8.99
CA ARG A 136 5.89 -17.12 8.45
C ARG A 136 4.59 -17.84 8.11
N ARG A 137 3.48 -17.24 8.54
CA ARG A 137 2.18 -17.58 7.98
C ARG A 137 1.95 -16.75 6.74
N GLN A 138 1.99 -17.40 5.60
CA GLN A 138 1.91 -16.76 4.29
C GLN A 138 0.89 -17.46 3.41
N THR A 139 0.10 -16.66 2.68
CA THR A 139 -0.75 -17.11 1.58
C THR A 139 -0.28 -16.41 0.32
N VAL A 140 -0.09 -17.16 -0.77
CA VAL A 140 0.28 -16.60 -2.07
C VAL A 140 -0.87 -16.80 -3.04
N LEU A 141 -1.33 -15.71 -3.63
CA LEU A 141 -2.32 -15.67 -4.69
C LEU A 141 -1.56 -15.55 -6.02
N THR A 142 -1.53 -16.64 -6.78
CA THR A 142 -0.83 -16.70 -8.08
C THR A 142 -1.63 -16.01 -9.18
N SER A 143 -0.99 -15.70 -10.33
CA SER A 143 -1.66 -15.08 -11.48
C SER A 143 -2.90 -15.85 -11.92
N ASP A 144 -2.83 -17.19 -11.95
CA ASP A 144 -3.97 -18.03 -12.39
C ASP A 144 -5.18 -17.86 -11.44
N LEU A 145 -4.93 -17.76 -10.12
CA LEU A 145 -5.98 -17.50 -9.15
C LEU A 145 -6.50 -16.06 -9.27
N LEU A 146 -5.60 -15.08 -9.45
CA LEU A 146 -5.96 -13.68 -9.64
C LEU A 146 -6.85 -13.48 -10.88
N ASP A 147 -6.55 -14.20 -11.96
CA ASP A 147 -7.32 -14.16 -13.21
C ASP A 147 -8.67 -14.88 -13.08
N ALA A 148 -8.75 -15.96 -12.29
CA ALA A 148 -9.96 -16.74 -12.06
C ALA A 148 -10.96 -16.08 -11.10
N LEU A 149 -10.51 -15.17 -10.22
CA LEU A 149 -11.38 -14.51 -9.24
C LEU A 149 -12.37 -13.56 -9.95
N PRO A 150 -13.67 -13.70 -9.69
CA PRO A 150 -14.71 -12.91 -10.35
C PRO A 150 -14.87 -11.54 -9.67
N THR A 151 -13.82 -10.73 -9.72
CA THR A 151 -13.85 -9.35 -9.19
C THR A 151 -14.15 -8.36 -10.31
N SER A 152 -14.93 -7.32 -10.04
CA SER A 152 -15.36 -6.37 -11.07
C SER A 152 -14.24 -5.43 -11.53
N THR A 153 -13.28 -5.14 -10.66
CA THR A 153 -12.21 -4.18 -10.94
C THR A 153 -10.82 -4.79 -10.91
N LYS A 154 -10.68 -6.08 -10.59
CA LYS A 154 -9.38 -6.73 -10.36
C LYS A 154 -8.50 -5.94 -9.38
N ASN A 155 -9.13 -5.26 -8.41
CA ASN A 155 -8.43 -4.49 -7.41
C ASN A 155 -7.75 -5.44 -6.40
N TRP A 156 -6.48 -5.19 -6.09
CA TRP A 156 -5.71 -5.99 -5.15
C TRP A 156 -6.36 -6.10 -3.75
N ALA A 157 -7.06 -5.07 -3.30
CA ALA A 157 -7.69 -5.08 -1.97
C ALA A 157 -8.86 -6.05 -1.90
N THR A 158 -9.71 -6.08 -2.92
CA THR A 158 -10.79 -7.08 -3.05
C THR A 158 -10.23 -8.49 -3.13
N ILE A 159 -9.11 -8.65 -3.84
CA ILE A 159 -8.39 -9.93 -3.94
C ILE A 159 -7.88 -10.38 -2.57
N VAL A 160 -7.36 -9.46 -1.75
CA VAL A 160 -6.89 -9.77 -0.38
C VAL A 160 -8.04 -10.21 0.53
N GLU A 161 -9.23 -9.65 0.37
CA GLU A 161 -10.42 -9.97 1.19
C GLU A 161 -10.91 -11.42 1.04
N VAL A 162 -10.60 -12.10 -0.06
CA VAL A 162 -10.91 -13.53 -0.20
C VAL A 162 -10.01 -14.43 0.67
N THR A 163 -8.97 -13.86 1.30
CA THR A 163 -8.09 -14.60 2.20
C THR A 163 -8.67 -14.62 3.63
N PRO A 164 -8.85 -15.80 4.25
CA PRO A 164 -9.41 -15.89 5.59
C PRO A 164 -8.66 -15.04 6.62
N GLY A 165 -9.41 -14.26 7.41
CA GLY A 165 -8.88 -13.35 8.44
C GLY A 165 -8.66 -11.92 7.96
N PHE A 166 -8.67 -11.67 6.66
CA PHE A 166 -8.71 -10.31 6.14
C PHE A 166 -10.15 -9.79 6.05
N SER A 167 -10.30 -8.51 6.34
CA SER A 167 -11.54 -7.76 6.15
C SER A 167 -11.22 -6.43 5.49
N GLY A 168 -12.11 -5.97 4.64
CA GLY A 168 -12.00 -4.69 3.96
C GLY A 168 -13.23 -3.82 4.16
N SER A 169 -13.14 -2.60 3.72
CA SER A 169 -14.21 -1.60 3.86
C SER A 169 -15.15 -1.58 2.67
N PHE A 170 -14.88 -2.33 1.60
CA PHE A 170 -15.58 -2.20 0.33
C PHE A 170 -15.97 -3.54 -0.24
N ALA A 171 -17.26 -3.70 -0.48
CA ALA A 171 -17.74 -4.73 -1.36
C ALA A 171 -17.36 -4.37 -2.81
N ASP A 172 -16.88 -5.33 -3.58
CA ASP A 172 -16.65 -5.21 -5.03
C ASP A 172 -17.99 -5.26 -5.78
N VAL A 173 -18.93 -4.41 -5.36
CA VAL A 173 -20.24 -4.30 -5.97
C VAL A 173 -20.26 -3.07 -6.84
N ALA A 174 -20.75 -3.24 -8.08
CA ALA A 174 -20.88 -2.18 -9.06
C ALA A 174 -19.58 -1.44 -9.43
N GLY A 175 -18.44 -2.12 -9.33
CA GLY A 175 -17.17 -1.63 -9.83
C GLY A 175 -16.66 -0.37 -9.15
N GLN A 176 -16.92 -0.17 -7.86
CA GLN A 176 -16.42 1.00 -7.15
C GLN A 176 -14.89 1.01 -7.14
N LEU A 177 -14.31 2.03 -7.79
CA LEU A 177 -12.90 2.37 -7.61
C LEU A 177 -12.79 3.18 -6.33
N ASN A 178 -12.01 2.69 -5.37
CA ASN A 178 -11.64 3.48 -4.20
C ASN A 178 -10.15 3.33 -3.95
N GLN A 179 -9.48 4.46 -3.79
CA GLN A 179 -8.05 4.49 -3.55
C GLN A 179 -7.71 4.25 -2.07
N ASN A 180 -8.59 4.60 -1.15
CA ASN A 180 -8.40 4.43 0.29
C ASN A 180 -8.90 3.06 0.77
N LEU A 181 -8.38 2.00 0.20
CA LEU A 181 -8.74 0.65 0.60
C LEU A 181 -7.99 0.26 1.87
N GLY A 182 -8.68 0.31 2.98
CA GLY A 182 -8.20 -0.19 4.26
C GLY A 182 -8.49 -1.67 4.40
N ASN A 183 -7.46 -2.51 4.42
CA ASN A 183 -7.60 -3.89 4.84
C ASN A 183 -7.13 -4.03 6.29
N ALA A 184 -7.86 -4.82 7.06
CA ALA A 184 -7.48 -5.21 8.40
C ALA A 184 -7.33 -6.73 8.46
N TYR A 185 -6.34 -7.20 9.19
CA TYR A 185 -6.19 -8.61 9.51
C TYR A 185 -6.53 -8.84 10.98
N HIS A 186 -7.59 -9.62 11.25
CA HIS A 186 -8.12 -9.81 12.62
C HIS A 186 -8.31 -8.48 13.38
N GLY A 187 -8.85 -7.45 12.69
CA GLY A 187 -9.09 -6.12 13.26
C GLY A 187 -7.86 -5.21 13.35
N LYS A 188 -6.66 -5.68 13.02
CA LYS A 188 -5.44 -4.85 12.97
C LYS A 188 -5.39 -4.10 11.64
N THR A 189 -5.36 -2.78 11.69
CA THR A 189 -5.36 -1.89 10.51
C THR A 189 -3.97 -1.52 10.00
N GLY A 190 -2.91 -1.95 10.69
CA GLY A 190 -1.51 -1.63 10.36
C GLY A 190 -0.94 -2.40 9.16
N THR A 191 -1.77 -2.85 8.21
CA THR A 191 -1.32 -3.54 7.00
C THR A 191 -0.33 -2.69 6.21
N LYS A 192 0.87 -3.21 5.97
CA LYS A 192 1.89 -2.61 5.10
C LYS A 192 1.73 -3.15 3.69
N ARG A 193 1.68 -2.24 2.72
CA ARG A 193 1.54 -2.60 1.31
C ARG A 193 2.86 -2.35 0.60
N GLN A 194 3.26 -3.32 -0.18
CA GLN A 194 4.53 -3.32 -0.88
C GLN A 194 4.32 -3.71 -2.34
N PHE A 195 5.13 -3.14 -3.20
CA PHE A 195 5.32 -3.58 -4.57
C PHE A 195 6.79 -3.98 -4.71
N ASP A 196 7.02 -5.23 -5.09
CA ASP A 196 8.38 -5.81 -5.13
C ASP A 196 9.17 -5.59 -3.82
N GLY A 197 8.46 -5.72 -2.66
CA GLY A 197 9.00 -5.59 -1.31
C GLY A 197 9.25 -4.17 -0.81
N MET A 198 8.98 -3.11 -1.59
CA MET A 198 9.08 -1.71 -1.15
C MET A 198 7.71 -1.09 -0.92
N SER A 199 7.63 -0.20 0.08
CA SER A 199 6.38 0.45 0.49
C SER A 199 5.79 1.30 -0.64
N ILE A 200 4.48 1.15 -0.87
CA ILE A 200 3.68 1.99 -1.76
C ILE A 200 2.63 2.81 -1.01
N ASP A 201 2.71 2.85 0.31
CA ASP A 201 1.85 3.68 1.13
C ASP A 201 2.23 5.16 0.97
N HIS A 202 1.24 6.06 0.97
CA HIS A 202 1.53 7.49 0.93
C HIS A 202 1.90 8.07 2.32
N ALA A 203 2.18 9.37 2.39
CA ALA A 203 2.69 10.03 3.60
C ALA A 203 1.84 9.83 4.86
N SER A 204 0.53 9.74 4.78
CA SER A 204 -0.34 9.48 5.94
C SER A 204 -0.35 8.01 6.39
N GLY A 205 0.29 7.12 5.65
CA GLY A 205 0.28 5.67 5.91
C GLY A 205 -0.88 4.90 5.26
N ASN A 206 -1.76 5.57 4.53
CA ASN A 206 -2.82 4.92 3.75
C ASN A 206 -2.37 4.59 2.33
N VAL A 207 -3.21 3.91 1.56
CA VAL A 207 -2.97 3.69 0.12
C VAL A 207 -3.28 4.97 -0.64
N GLY A 208 -2.34 5.41 -1.47
CA GLY A 208 -2.55 6.54 -2.37
C GLY A 208 -2.31 6.20 -3.83
N TYR A 209 -1.70 5.04 -4.10
CA TYR A 209 -1.38 4.58 -5.44
C TYR A 209 -2.09 3.25 -5.71
N LEU A 210 -2.88 3.20 -6.79
CA LEU A 210 -3.55 1.99 -7.26
C LEU A 210 -2.63 1.23 -8.22
N VAL A 211 -2.19 0.06 -7.79
CA VAL A 211 -1.35 -0.80 -8.62
C VAL A 211 -2.15 -1.36 -9.79
N ASN A 212 -1.63 -1.24 -10.98
CA ASN A 212 -2.16 -1.89 -12.16
C ASN A 212 -2.06 -3.42 -12.02
N SER A 213 -3.19 -4.10 -11.83
CA SER A 213 -3.22 -5.56 -11.59
C SER A 213 -2.66 -6.37 -12.76
N ASN A 214 -2.67 -5.84 -13.98
CA ASN A 214 -2.07 -6.51 -15.14
C ASN A 214 -0.55 -6.65 -15.01
N MET A 215 0.09 -5.82 -14.16
CA MET A 215 1.52 -5.91 -13.84
C MET A 215 1.83 -6.94 -12.74
N ILE A 216 0.82 -7.48 -12.05
CA ILE A 216 1.03 -8.36 -10.89
C ILE A 216 1.15 -9.82 -11.34
N GLN A 217 2.24 -10.49 -10.93
CA GLN A 217 2.46 -11.93 -11.09
C GLN A 217 1.86 -12.71 -9.93
N GLU A 218 2.09 -12.24 -8.71
CA GLU A 218 1.64 -12.86 -7.47
C GLU A 218 1.35 -11.80 -6.41
N VAL A 219 0.43 -12.10 -5.49
CA VAL A 219 0.23 -11.35 -4.25
C VAL A 219 0.56 -12.22 -3.07
N SER A 220 1.56 -11.84 -2.30
CA SER A 220 1.98 -12.52 -1.08
C SER A 220 1.40 -11.82 0.14
N LEU A 221 0.66 -12.56 0.94
CA LEU A 221 -0.04 -12.10 2.14
C LEU A 221 0.61 -12.73 3.37
N GLN A 222 1.31 -11.93 4.16
CA GLN A 222 1.90 -12.40 5.42
C GLN A 222 1.09 -11.88 6.60
N SER A 223 0.66 -12.77 7.46
CA SER A 223 -0.26 -12.45 8.55
C SER A 223 0.34 -12.65 9.95
N SER A 224 1.41 -13.43 10.08
CA SER A 224 2.18 -13.60 11.32
C SER A 224 3.59 -14.10 11.05
N GLY A 225 4.45 -14.11 12.07
CA GLY A 225 5.84 -14.50 11.91
C GLY A 225 6.63 -13.55 11.00
N ILE A 226 6.23 -12.28 10.92
CA ILE A 226 6.84 -11.29 10.05
C ILE A 226 8.29 -11.06 10.48
N SER A 227 9.21 -11.12 9.52
CA SER A 227 10.65 -11.02 9.78
C SER A 227 11.08 -9.63 10.27
N ALA A 228 12.31 -9.52 10.77
CA ALA A 228 12.89 -8.25 11.21
C ALA A 228 13.07 -7.24 10.06
N GLU A 229 12.98 -7.67 8.82
CA GLU A 229 13.00 -6.78 7.64
C GLU A 229 11.84 -5.79 7.58
N SER A 230 10.69 -6.15 8.16
CA SER A 230 9.49 -5.30 8.10
C SER A 230 9.16 -4.66 9.44
N ASN A 231 8.71 -3.41 9.40
CA ASN A 231 8.17 -2.66 10.53
C ASN A 231 6.64 -2.77 10.65
N ALA A 232 5.99 -3.70 9.93
CA ALA A 232 4.54 -3.86 9.96
C ALA A 232 4.06 -4.37 11.32
N ASP A 233 3.01 -3.76 11.87
CA ASP A 233 2.35 -4.13 13.13
C ASP A 233 1.06 -4.96 12.92
N GLY A 234 0.72 -5.26 11.69
CA GLY A 234 -0.47 -6.04 11.31
C GLY A 234 -0.12 -7.15 10.36
N SER A 235 -0.26 -6.88 9.09
CA SER A 235 0.04 -7.80 7.99
C SER A 235 0.89 -7.12 6.93
N VAL A 236 1.49 -7.92 6.05
CA VAL A 236 2.21 -7.43 4.88
C VAL A 236 1.54 -7.99 3.63
N VAL A 237 1.16 -7.10 2.73
CA VAL A 237 0.69 -7.43 1.39
C VAL A 237 1.79 -7.02 0.42
N ASN A 238 2.45 -7.99 -0.20
CA ASN A 238 3.50 -7.73 -1.19
C ASN A 238 3.04 -8.19 -2.58
N MET A 239 2.97 -7.26 -3.51
CA MET A 239 2.64 -7.49 -4.91
C MET A 239 3.92 -7.66 -5.70
N ILE A 240 4.07 -8.82 -6.35
CA ILE A 240 5.26 -9.16 -7.13
C ILE A 240 4.93 -8.90 -8.61
N PRO A 241 5.69 -8.03 -9.29
CA PRO A 241 5.41 -7.67 -10.67
C PRO A 241 5.85 -8.75 -11.66
N LYS A 242 5.11 -8.81 -12.79
CA LYS A 242 5.51 -9.59 -13.96
C LYS A 242 6.80 -9.07 -14.58
N GLU A 243 7.56 -9.98 -15.16
CA GLU A 243 8.80 -9.67 -15.87
C GLU A 243 8.74 -10.19 -17.32
N GLY A 244 9.52 -9.56 -18.19
CA GLY A 244 9.75 -10.08 -19.53
C GLY A 244 10.59 -11.36 -19.52
N GLY A 245 10.39 -12.20 -20.54
CA GLY A 245 11.15 -13.43 -20.77
C GLY A 245 11.87 -13.42 -22.11
N ASN A 246 12.48 -14.56 -22.48
CA ASN A 246 13.14 -14.73 -23.79
C ASN A 246 12.18 -14.96 -24.98
N LEU A 247 10.89 -15.05 -24.69
CA LEU A 247 9.82 -15.13 -25.70
C LEU A 247 8.93 -13.90 -25.58
N TYR A 248 8.46 -13.40 -26.70
CA TYR A 248 7.45 -12.36 -26.69
C TYR A 248 6.11 -12.95 -26.28
N SER A 249 5.42 -12.27 -25.39
CA SER A 249 4.08 -12.61 -24.93
C SER A 249 3.26 -11.36 -24.71
N GLY A 250 1.96 -11.46 -24.88
CA GLY A 250 1.05 -10.33 -24.64
C GLY A 250 -0.37 -10.83 -24.41
N ASN A 251 -1.17 -9.95 -23.84
CA ASN A 251 -2.59 -10.18 -23.61
C ASN A 251 -3.36 -8.90 -23.91
N ILE A 252 -4.56 -9.05 -24.46
CA ILE A 252 -5.53 -7.98 -24.63
C ILE A 252 -6.79 -8.41 -23.88
N SER A 253 -7.30 -7.55 -23.03
CA SER A 253 -8.50 -7.80 -22.23
C SER A 253 -9.48 -6.63 -22.35
N GLY A 254 -10.77 -6.92 -22.28
CA GLY A 254 -11.82 -5.93 -22.26
C GLY A 254 -13.05 -6.43 -21.52
N LEU A 255 -13.55 -5.63 -20.59
CA LEU A 255 -14.80 -5.86 -19.87
C LEU A 255 -15.67 -4.63 -20.02
N TYR A 256 -16.97 -4.84 -20.22
CA TYR A 256 -17.93 -3.74 -20.29
C TYR A 256 -19.29 -4.20 -19.77
N THR A 257 -19.94 -3.35 -18.99
CA THR A 257 -21.36 -3.48 -18.63
C THR A 257 -22.02 -2.11 -18.50
N SER A 258 -23.34 -2.07 -18.56
CA SER A 258 -24.13 -0.85 -18.43
C SER A 258 -25.51 -1.17 -17.83
N ASP A 259 -26.34 -0.15 -17.65
CA ASP A 259 -27.74 -0.24 -17.21
C ASP A 259 -28.62 -1.20 -18.03
N ARG A 260 -28.22 -1.51 -19.28
CA ARG A 260 -28.93 -2.49 -20.14
C ARG A 260 -28.82 -3.92 -19.61
N PHE A 261 -27.82 -4.22 -18.80
CA PHE A 261 -27.59 -5.53 -18.19
C PHE A 261 -27.99 -5.56 -16.71
N GLU A 262 -28.56 -4.45 -16.19
CA GLU A 262 -29.00 -4.32 -14.80
C GLU A 262 -30.51 -4.54 -14.69
N ALA A 263 -30.93 -5.45 -13.83
CA ALA A 263 -32.34 -5.63 -13.52
C ALA A 263 -32.84 -4.56 -12.54
N SER A 264 -34.03 -4.03 -12.77
CA SER A 264 -34.67 -3.11 -11.82
C SER A 264 -35.43 -3.89 -10.77
N ASN A 265 -35.13 -3.61 -9.49
CA ASN A 265 -35.90 -4.11 -8.34
C ASN A 265 -36.92 -3.12 -7.78
N LEU A 266 -37.12 -1.98 -8.47
CA LEU A 266 -38.12 -0.96 -8.08
C LEU A 266 -39.51 -1.49 -8.40
N ASN A 267 -40.19 -2.00 -7.37
CA ASN A 267 -41.57 -2.50 -7.43
C ASN A 267 -42.58 -1.49 -6.85
N ASP A 268 -43.83 -1.81 -6.94
CA ASP A 268 -44.91 -0.91 -6.48
C ASP A 268 -44.95 -0.72 -4.96
N ASP A 269 -44.53 -1.73 -4.18
CA ASP A 269 -44.38 -1.62 -2.73
C ASP A 269 -43.33 -0.60 -2.34
N LEU A 270 -42.17 -0.62 -3.02
CA LEU A 270 -41.11 0.34 -2.79
C LEU A 270 -41.53 1.76 -3.21
N ARG A 271 -42.27 1.87 -4.32
CA ARG A 271 -42.85 3.15 -4.77
C ARG A 271 -43.85 3.69 -3.76
N ALA A 272 -44.74 2.85 -3.22
CA ALA A 272 -45.71 3.22 -2.19
C ALA A 272 -45.02 3.68 -0.89
N ARG A 273 -43.82 3.19 -0.60
CA ARG A 273 -42.97 3.63 0.53
C ARG A 273 -42.18 4.91 0.23
N GLY A 274 -42.36 5.54 -0.94
CA GLY A 274 -41.75 6.80 -1.31
C GLY A 274 -40.44 6.67 -2.13
N LEU A 275 -40.01 5.47 -2.51
CA LEU A 275 -38.83 5.30 -3.39
C LEU A 275 -39.23 5.59 -4.84
N THR A 276 -38.90 6.77 -5.34
CA THR A 276 -39.22 7.19 -6.69
C THR A 276 -38.16 6.90 -7.72
N THR A 277 -36.90 6.80 -7.27
CA THR A 277 -35.74 6.57 -8.12
C THR A 277 -34.81 5.53 -7.50
N VAL A 278 -34.03 4.81 -8.33
CA VAL A 278 -33.01 3.85 -7.91
C VAL A 278 -31.65 4.29 -8.42
N SER A 279 -30.61 3.93 -7.69
CA SER A 279 -29.25 4.03 -8.23
C SER A 279 -29.10 3.08 -9.42
N LYS A 280 -28.42 3.52 -10.47
CA LYS A 280 -28.19 2.74 -11.69
C LYS A 280 -26.74 2.78 -12.10
N ILE A 281 -26.27 1.67 -12.64
CA ILE A 281 -25.00 1.62 -13.34
C ILE A 281 -25.16 2.33 -14.68
N LEU A 282 -24.39 3.39 -14.95
CA LEU A 282 -24.32 4.01 -16.27
C LEU A 282 -23.40 3.21 -17.19
N LYS A 283 -22.22 2.91 -16.69
CA LYS A 283 -21.22 2.05 -17.34
C LYS A 283 -20.18 1.56 -16.33
N ILE A 284 -19.68 0.37 -16.54
CA ILE A 284 -18.44 -0.14 -15.94
C ILE A 284 -17.60 -0.69 -17.10
N TYR A 285 -16.33 -0.32 -17.15
CA TYR A 285 -15.42 -0.82 -18.18
C TYR A 285 -14.03 -1.03 -17.61
N ASP A 286 -13.30 -1.98 -18.19
CA ASP A 286 -11.90 -2.27 -17.91
C ASP A 286 -11.27 -2.79 -19.19
N THR A 287 -10.31 -2.06 -19.72
CA THR A 287 -9.59 -2.40 -20.95
C THR A 287 -8.09 -2.39 -20.68
N GLY A 288 -7.40 -3.39 -21.18
CA GLY A 288 -5.97 -3.49 -20.95
C GLY A 288 -5.22 -4.23 -22.05
N VAL A 289 -3.98 -3.81 -22.25
CA VAL A 289 -3.03 -4.48 -23.13
C VAL A 289 -1.75 -4.68 -22.36
N THR A 290 -1.20 -5.89 -22.42
CA THR A 290 0.14 -6.19 -21.90
C THR A 290 1.00 -6.74 -23.02
N PHE A 291 2.29 -6.40 -22.96
CA PHE A 291 3.27 -6.93 -23.91
C PHE A 291 4.64 -6.97 -23.26
N GLY A 292 5.33 -8.09 -23.42
CA GLY A 292 6.66 -8.29 -22.86
C GLY A 292 7.50 -9.24 -23.70
N GLY A 293 8.83 -9.19 -23.49
CA GLY A 293 9.77 -10.02 -24.19
C GLY A 293 11.19 -9.52 -24.09
N PRO A 294 12.13 -10.09 -24.88
CA PRO A 294 13.52 -9.70 -24.84
C PRO A 294 13.76 -8.48 -25.74
N ILE A 295 14.39 -7.44 -25.19
CA ILE A 295 15.10 -6.41 -25.98
C ILE A 295 16.40 -7.04 -26.52
N ARG A 296 17.08 -7.79 -25.64
CA ARG A 296 18.23 -8.63 -25.97
C ARG A 296 18.14 -9.93 -25.21
N LYS A 297 18.00 -11.05 -25.91
CA LYS A 297 17.89 -12.38 -25.30
C LYS A 297 19.00 -12.63 -24.27
N ASP A 298 18.64 -13.26 -23.16
CA ASP A 298 19.49 -13.63 -22.02
C ASP A 298 20.18 -12.44 -21.34
N LYS A 299 19.75 -11.17 -21.64
CA LYS A 299 20.43 -9.98 -21.09
C LYS A 299 19.51 -8.83 -20.72
N LEU A 300 18.51 -8.51 -21.54
CA LEU A 300 17.68 -7.34 -21.33
C LEU A 300 16.25 -7.64 -21.78
N TRP A 301 15.31 -7.48 -20.86
CA TRP A 301 13.90 -7.77 -21.08
C TRP A 301 13.05 -6.60 -20.65
N PHE A 302 11.86 -6.54 -21.19
CA PHE A 302 10.83 -5.61 -20.76
C PHE A 302 9.48 -6.32 -20.59
N PHE A 303 8.64 -5.75 -19.75
CA PHE A 303 7.22 -6.03 -19.65
C PHE A 303 6.49 -4.71 -19.49
N SER A 304 5.44 -4.50 -20.30
CA SER A 304 4.67 -3.25 -20.30
C SER A 304 3.18 -3.54 -20.20
N SER A 305 2.44 -2.60 -19.64
CA SER A 305 1.00 -2.63 -19.55
C SER A 305 0.42 -1.24 -19.74
N PHE A 306 -0.58 -1.14 -20.58
CA PHE A 306 -1.53 -0.05 -20.60
C PHE A 306 -2.87 -0.59 -20.09
N ARG A 307 -3.51 0.14 -19.17
CA ARG A 307 -4.83 -0.21 -18.66
C ARG A 307 -5.64 1.05 -18.39
N GLU A 308 -6.89 1.02 -18.83
CA GLU A 308 -7.89 2.03 -18.52
C GLU A 308 -9.14 1.36 -17.99
N TRP A 309 -9.63 1.81 -16.83
CA TRP A 309 -10.90 1.32 -16.28
C TRP A 309 -11.66 2.43 -15.56
N GLY A 310 -12.97 2.25 -15.48
CA GLY A 310 -13.82 3.24 -14.84
C GLY A 310 -15.22 2.77 -14.63
N ASN A 311 -15.96 3.60 -13.90
CA ASN A 311 -17.39 3.38 -13.67
C ASN A 311 -18.14 4.70 -13.57
N GLY A 312 -19.42 4.62 -13.88
CA GLY A 312 -20.39 5.70 -13.70
C GLY A 312 -21.68 5.16 -13.09
N HIS A 313 -22.23 5.89 -12.15
CA HIS A 313 -23.46 5.53 -11.44
C HIS A 313 -24.38 6.74 -11.29
N LEU A 314 -25.68 6.55 -11.54
CA LEU A 314 -26.70 7.48 -11.09
C LEU A 314 -26.96 7.28 -9.59
N MET A 315 -27.13 8.38 -8.88
CA MET A 315 -27.38 8.38 -7.45
C MET A 315 -28.87 8.63 -7.19
N ALA A 316 -29.57 7.64 -6.63
CA ALA A 316 -31.00 7.76 -6.31
C ALA A 316 -31.28 8.93 -5.38
N GLY A 317 -32.31 9.71 -5.70
CA GLY A 317 -32.75 10.82 -4.87
C GLY A 317 -31.83 12.03 -4.83
N ASN A 318 -30.78 12.05 -5.64
CA ASN A 318 -29.83 13.15 -5.72
C ASN A 318 -30.00 13.90 -7.04
N PHE A 319 -30.16 15.23 -6.98
CA PHE A 319 -30.44 16.07 -8.16
C PHE A 319 -29.62 17.36 -8.09
N TRP A 320 -29.28 17.90 -9.24
CA TRP A 320 -28.67 19.22 -9.34
C TRP A 320 -29.64 20.30 -8.89
N ASN A 321 -29.07 21.40 -8.35
CA ASN A 321 -29.90 22.55 -7.95
C ASN A 321 -30.36 23.34 -9.17
N LYS A 322 -31.67 23.46 -9.39
CA LYS A 322 -32.26 24.27 -10.46
C LYS A 322 -32.09 25.75 -10.20
N THR A 323 -31.99 26.16 -8.94
CA THR A 323 -31.85 27.52 -8.46
C THR A 323 -30.42 27.83 -8.01
N GLN A 324 -29.39 27.23 -8.69
CA GLN A 324 -27.98 27.44 -8.41
C GLN A 324 -27.64 28.93 -8.35
N GLY A 325 -26.81 29.34 -7.37
CA GLY A 325 -26.44 30.72 -7.12
C GLY A 325 -27.48 31.54 -6.32
N THR A 326 -28.57 30.94 -5.95
CA THR A 326 -29.56 31.54 -5.01
C THR A 326 -29.46 30.88 -3.62
N PRO A 327 -30.09 31.48 -2.59
CA PRO A 327 -30.11 30.88 -1.25
C PRO A 327 -30.93 29.57 -1.14
N PHE A 328 -31.55 29.12 -2.21
CA PHE A 328 -32.50 28.02 -2.17
C PHE A 328 -32.03 26.81 -2.96
N TYR A 329 -32.41 25.62 -2.47
CA TYR A 329 -32.25 24.38 -3.22
C TYR A 329 -33.59 23.94 -3.81
N THR A 330 -33.64 23.86 -5.13
CA THR A 330 -34.78 23.29 -5.87
C THR A 330 -34.26 22.14 -6.71
N PRO A 331 -34.65 20.88 -6.43
CA PRO A 331 -34.11 19.74 -7.19
C PRO A 331 -34.54 19.80 -8.67
N ASP A 332 -33.59 19.76 -9.56
CA ASP A 332 -33.82 19.62 -10.99
C ASP A 332 -34.05 18.15 -11.35
N LEU A 333 -35.29 17.72 -11.36
CA LEU A 333 -35.67 16.33 -11.64
C LEU A 333 -35.25 15.85 -13.04
N SER A 334 -34.91 16.76 -13.96
CA SER A 334 -34.40 16.43 -15.28
C SER A 334 -32.86 16.16 -15.27
N ARG A 335 -32.15 16.52 -14.17
CA ARG A 335 -30.72 16.40 -14.03
C ARG A 335 -30.38 15.60 -12.76
N PRO A 336 -30.52 14.27 -12.78
CA PRO A 336 -30.12 13.45 -11.65
C PRO A 336 -28.61 13.57 -11.42
N GLY A 337 -28.20 13.47 -10.17
CA GLY A 337 -26.80 13.40 -9.80
C GLY A 337 -26.16 12.10 -10.23
N ASP A 338 -24.96 12.18 -10.73
CA ASP A 338 -24.16 11.02 -11.10
C ASP A 338 -22.77 11.08 -10.47
N ARG A 339 -22.21 9.92 -10.22
CA ARG A 339 -20.82 9.74 -9.84
C ARG A 339 -20.09 9.11 -11.01
N PHE A 340 -18.96 9.69 -11.40
CA PHE A 340 -18.13 9.18 -12.49
C PHE A 340 -16.65 9.20 -12.09
N GLN A 341 -15.98 8.07 -12.32
CA GLN A 341 -14.56 7.94 -12.07
C GLN A 341 -13.90 7.07 -13.14
N TRP A 342 -12.65 7.35 -13.43
CA TRP A 342 -11.82 6.56 -14.32
C TRP A 342 -10.36 6.59 -13.84
N TYR A 343 -9.61 5.62 -14.32
CA TYR A 343 -8.20 5.45 -14.00
C TYR A 343 -7.46 4.96 -15.24
N GLU A 344 -6.32 5.55 -15.53
CA GLU A 344 -5.41 5.17 -16.61
C GLU A 344 -4.03 4.87 -16.02
N SER A 345 -3.38 3.78 -16.44
CA SER A 345 -2.03 3.39 -16.04
C SER A 345 -1.19 3.04 -17.25
N LYS A 346 0.05 3.54 -17.27
CA LYS A 346 1.08 3.29 -18.28
C LYS A 346 2.32 2.76 -17.59
N ALA A 347 2.38 1.44 -17.43
CA ALA A 347 3.43 0.79 -16.66
C ALA A 347 4.45 0.10 -17.55
N VAL A 348 5.70 0.15 -17.15
CA VAL A 348 6.80 -0.58 -17.78
C VAL A 348 7.77 -1.10 -16.72
N ARG A 349 8.21 -2.34 -16.89
CA ARG A 349 9.30 -2.94 -16.14
C ARG A 349 10.42 -3.31 -17.12
N VAL A 350 11.64 -2.96 -16.78
CA VAL A 350 12.85 -3.36 -17.51
C VAL A 350 13.72 -4.17 -16.58
N THR A 351 14.11 -5.37 -17.01
CA THR A 351 15.04 -6.26 -16.29
C THR A 351 16.32 -6.35 -17.08
N TRP A 352 17.43 -6.04 -16.44
CA TRP A 352 18.75 -6.02 -17.06
C TRP A 352 19.75 -6.87 -16.30
N GLN A 353 20.20 -7.96 -16.94
CA GLN A 353 21.36 -8.74 -16.50
C GLN A 353 22.65 -8.07 -17.02
N ALA A 354 23.15 -7.09 -16.26
CA ALA A 354 24.31 -6.28 -16.66
C ALA A 354 25.58 -7.11 -16.73
N SER A 355 25.75 -8.09 -15.82
CA SER A 355 26.84 -9.06 -15.80
C SER A 355 26.35 -10.40 -15.24
N ARG A 356 27.21 -11.41 -15.19
CA ARG A 356 26.87 -12.71 -14.57
C ARG A 356 26.40 -12.61 -13.11
N ARG A 357 26.77 -11.54 -12.40
CA ARG A 357 26.44 -11.33 -10.98
C ARG A 357 25.49 -10.15 -10.76
N ASN A 358 25.44 -9.18 -11.67
CA ASN A 358 24.65 -7.96 -11.47
C ASN A 358 23.36 -7.99 -12.28
N LYS A 359 22.26 -7.95 -11.59
CA LYS A 359 20.92 -7.81 -12.14
C LYS A 359 20.29 -6.52 -11.63
N PHE A 360 19.67 -5.77 -12.53
CA PHE A 360 18.90 -4.56 -12.22
C PHE A 360 17.47 -4.73 -12.71
N ASN A 361 16.53 -4.24 -11.93
CA ASN A 361 15.15 -4.06 -12.35
C ASN A 361 14.80 -2.58 -12.23
N PHE A 362 14.07 -2.07 -13.20
CA PHE A 362 13.51 -0.73 -13.20
C PHE A 362 12.02 -0.83 -13.47
N PHE A 363 11.24 -0.17 -12.66
CA PHE A 363 9.79 -0.07 -12.80
C PHE A 363 9.36 1.38 -12.82
N SER A 364 8.47 1.70 -13.76
CA SER A 364 7.81 2.99 -13.84
C SER A 364 6.35 2.76 -14.19
N ASP A 365 5.46 3.33 -13.38
CA ASP A 365 4.04 3.47 -13.71
C ASP A 365 3.66 4.94 -13.60
N VAL A 366 3.16 5.49 -14.67
CA VAL A 366 2.57 6.82 -14.71
C VAL A 366 1.06 6.64 -14.80
N ALA A 367 0.39 7.03 -13.72
CA ALA A 367 -1.05 6.96 -13.64
C ALA A 367 -1.69 8.35 -13.73
N ASP A 368 -2.86 8.37 -14.31
CA ASP A 368 -3.76 9.52 -14.30
C ASP A 368 -5.13 9.02 -13.92
N ASP A 369 -5.77 9.66 -12.94
CA ASP A 369 -7.10 9.25 -12.56
C ASP A 369 -7.97 10.41 -12.08
N CYS A 370 -9.27 10.24 -12.23
CA CYS A 370 -10.25 11.22 -11.90
C CYS A 370 -11.42 10.57 -11.16
N LEU A 371 -11.67 11.02 -9.95
CA LEU A 371 -12.99 10.95 -9.37
C LEU A 371 -13.69 12.24 -9.78
N CYS A 372 -14.19 12.26 -11.01
CA CYS A 372 -14.55 13.48 -11.72
C CYS A 372 -15.81 14.14 -11.17
N ARG A 373 -16.67 13.36 -10.54
CA ARG A 373 -17.81 13.82 -9.76
C ARG A 373 -17.92 12.96 -8.51
N ALA A 374 -17.35 13.45 -7.42
CA ALA A 374 -17.56 12.85 -6.12
C ALA A 374 -18.78 13.49 -5.49
N ILE A 375 -19.95 12.96 -5.80
CA ILE A 375 -21.12 13.26 -4.99
C ILE A 375 -20.83 12.64 -3.62
N GLY A 376 -20.78 13.47 -2.58
CA GLY A 376 -20.74 12.99 -1.20
C GLY A 376 -21.90 12.03 -0.94
N ALA A 377 -21.86 11.25 0.13
CA ALA A 377 -23.01 10.46 0.55
C ALA A 377 -24.29 11.32 0.52
N LEU A 378 -25.45 10.73 0.55
CA LEU A 378 -26.82 11.31 0.39
C LEU A 378 -27.13 12.70 1.03
N GLY A 379 -26.13 13.35 1.64
CA GLY A 379 -26.23 14.66 2.33
C GLY A 379 -25.77 15.87 1.51
N SER A 380 -25.57 15.76 0.19
CA SER A 380 -25.19 16.93 -0.62
C SER A 380 -25.74 16.87 -2.04
N ALA A 381 -26.07 18.02 -2.61
CA ALA A 381 -26.35 18.18 -4.02
C ALA A 381 -25.08 17.96 -4.86
N PRO A 382 -25.21 17.59 -6.16
CA PRO A 382 -24.05 17.32 -7.02
C PRO A 382 -23.05 18.48 -7.09
N GLU A 383 -23.50 19.72 -7.14
CA GLU A 383 -22.65 20.91 -7.18
C GLU A 383 -21.86 21.13 -5.88
N ALA A 384 -22.37 20.63 -4.76
CA ALA A 384 -21.67 20.68 -3.48
C ALA A 384 -20.65 19.55 -3.28
N GLY A 385 -20.55 18.63 -4.23
CA GLY A 385 -19.49 17.65 -4.31
C GLY A 385 -18.17 18.25 -4.81
N LEU A 386 -17.14 17.40 -4.91
CA LEU A 386 -15.83 17.78 -5.41
C LEU A 386 -15.44 16.92 -6.62
N ALA A 387 -14.62 17.46 -7.52
CA ALA A 387 -13.86 16.69 -8.47
C ALA A 387 -12.44 16.46 -7.91
N PHE A 388 -11.99 15.21 -7.91
CA PHE A 388 -10.62 14.85 -7.56
C PHE A 388 -9.86 14.49 -8.83
N HIS A 389 -8.71 15.12 -9.05
CA HIS A 389 -7.80 14.79 -10.12
C HIS A 389 -6.50 14.27 -9.50
N PHE A 390 -6.18 13.03 -9.75
CA PHE A 390 -4.94 12.40 -9.25
C PHE A 390 -3.85 12.51 -10.30
N ARG A 391 -3.19 13.67 -10.33
CA ARG A 391 -2.15 13.98 -11.30
C ARG A 391 -1.14 14.99 -10.74
N PRO A 392 0.20 14.70 -10.77
CA PRO A 392 0.78 13.41 -11.12
C PRO A 392 0.54 12.35 -10.04
N THR A 393 0.36 11.11 -10.49
CA THR A 393 0.34 9.92 -9.64
C THR A 393 1.19 8.84 -10.29
N GLY A 394 1.97 8.11 -9.50
CA GLY A 394 2.82 7.08 -10.06
C GLY A 394 3.73 6.41 -9.06
N LEU A 395 4.35 5.32 -9.52
CA LEU A 395 5.36 4.57 -8.79
C LEU A 395 6.60 4.42 -9.67
N TYR A 396 7.73 4.82 -9.12
CA TYR A 396 9.05 4.67 -9.73
C TYR A 396 9.91 3.85 -8.79
N GLN A 397 10.51 2.78 -9.30
CA GLN A 397 11.28 1.87 -8.49
C GLN A 397 12.50 1.37 -9.26
N GLY A 398 13.63 1.28 -8.57
CA GLY A 398 14.83 0.65 -9.07
C GLY A 398 15.36 -0.33 -8.04
N ASP A 399 15.77 -1.52 -8.49
CA ASP A 399 16.38 -2.52 -7.64
C ASP A 399 17.54 -3.26 -8.32
N TRP A 400 18.50 -3.75 -7.53
CA TRP A 400 19.71 -4.45 -7.94
C TRP A 400 20.00 -5.65 -7.02
N THR A 401 20.39 -6.75 -7.57
CA THR A 401 20.77 -7.98 -6.88
C THR A 401 22.14 -8.43 -7.35
N MET A 402 23.01 -8.81 -6.40
CA MET A 402 24.38 -9.24 -6.69
C MET A 402 24.78 -10.44 -5.82
N PRO A 403 24.64 -11.67 -6.29
CA PRO A 403 25.29 -12.81 -5.68
C PRO A 403 26.82 -12.70 -5.90
N ILE A 404 27.57 -12.46 -4.82
CA ILE A 404 29.05 -12.42 -4.85
C ILE A 404 29.61 -13.82 -5.09
N ASN A 405 29.02 -14.80 -4.38
CA ASN A 405 29.27 -16.22 -4.52
C ASN A 405 28.03 -17.01 -4.05
N SER A 406 28.11 -18.33 -3.93
CA SER A 406 27.03 -19.20 -3.47
C SER A 406 26.58 -18.96 -2.01
N LYS A 407 27.34 -18.20 -1.22
CA LYS A 407 27.06 -17.93 0.20
C LYS A 407 26.71 -16.48 0.50
N LEU A 408 27.15 -15.54 -0.33
CA LEU A 408 27.04 -14.10 -0.05
C LEU A 408 26.22 -13.40 -1.13
N LEU A 409 25.11 -12.82 -0.72
CA LEU A 409 24.18 -12.04 -1.56
C LEU A 409 24.11 -10.61 -1.05
N LEU A 410 24.24 -9.66 -1.94
CA LEU A 410 23.96 -8.25 -1.70
C LEU A 410 22.69 -7.85 -2.43
N GLU A 411 21.92 -6.97 -1.82
CA GLU A 411 20.65 -6.50 -2.36
C GLU A 411 20.41 -5.04 -1.96
N GLY A 412 19.85 -4.12 -2.80
CA GLY A 412 19.52 -2.72 -2.52
C GLY A 412 18.45 -2.15 -3.47
N GLY A 413 17.72 -1.12 -3.08
CA GLY A 413 16.73 -0.45 -3.91
C GLY A 413 16.21 0.87 -3.39
N ALA A 414 15.56 1.55 -4.32
CA ALA A 414 14.87 2.80 -4.04
C ALA A 414 13.53 2.84 -4.77
N SER A 415 12.53 3.43 -4.13
CA SER A 415 11.24 3.72 -4.74
C SER A 415 10.78 5.12 -4.40
N LEU A 416 9.98 5.68 -5.30
CA LEU A 416 9.29 6.94 -5.13
C LEU A 416 7.83 6.73 -5.52
N THR A 417 6.94 6.88 -4.55
CA THR A 417 5.50 6.94 -4.76
C THR A 417 5.08 8.41 -4.79
N ILE A 418 4.55 8.86 -5.91
CA ILE A 418 3.99 10.19 -6.08
C ILE A 418 2.47 10.06 -6.05
N THR A 419 1.84 10.83 -5.15
CA THR A 419 0.38 10.84 -5.03
C THR A 419 -0.11 12.27 -4.85
N HIS A 420 -0.48 12.91 -5.94
CA HIS A 420 -1.10 14.21 -5.93
C HIS A 420 -2.59 14.05 -6.24
N TRP A 421 -3.42 14.62 -5.39
CA TRP A 421 -4.87 14.49 -5.46
C TRP A 421 -5.62 15.80 -5.16
N PRO A 422 -5.30 16.88 -5.89
CA PRO A 422 -6.02 18.13 -5.74
C PRO A 422 -7.52 17.93 -5.94
N THR A 423 -8.28 18.80 -5.28
CA THR A 423 -9.74 18.83 -5.39
C THR A 423 -10.19 20.15 -5.94
N PHE A 424 -11.19 20.07 -6.80
CA PHE A 424 -11.80 21.20 -7.49
C PHE A 424 -13.29 21.24 -7.23
N LEU A 425 -13.87 22.42 -7.31
CA LEU A 425 -15.32 22.56 -7.33
C LEU A 425 -15.88 21.95 -8.61
N ASN A 426 -17.08 21.39 -8.54
CA ASN A 426 -17.73 20.78 -9.70
C ASN A 426 -18.06 21.82 -10.77
N PRO A 427 -18.06 21.43 -12.07
CA PRO A 427 -18.40 22.34 -13.16
C PRO A 427 -19.79 22.96 -12.96
N GLY A 428 -19.90 24.28 -13.16
CA GLY A 428 -21.12 25.04 -12.98
C GLY A 428 -21.18 25.87 -11.69
N VAL A 429 -20.34 25.55 -10.70
CA VAL A 429 -20.17 26.40 -9.50
C VAL A 429 -19.43 27.67 -9.88
N GLN A 430 -20.07 28.82 -9.63
CA GLN A 430 -19.48 30.14 -9.90
C GLN A 430 -18.69 30.65 -8.69
N PRO A 431 -17.75 31.59 -8.87
CA PRO A 431 -16.98 32.19 -7.78
C PRO A 431 -17.83 32.87 -6.70
N THR A 432 -19.05 33.23 -7.03
CA THR A 432 -20.02 33.87 -6.13
C THR A 432 -20.91 32.89 -5.38
N ASP A 433 -20.88 31.60 -5.74
CA ASP A 433 -21.74 30.59 -5.12
C ASP A 433 -21.20 30.23 -3.74
N ILE A 434 -21.88 30.67 -2.71
CA ILE A 434 -21.53 30.33 -1.33
C ILE A 434 -22.10 28.96 -0.96
N SER A 435 -21.31 28.14 -0.29
CA SER A 435 -21.75 26.85 0.22
C SER A 435 -22.78 27.03 1.32
N ILE A 436 -23.94 26.37 1.19
CA ILE A 436 -25.02 26.40 2.16
C ILE A 436 -25.30 25.00 2.68
N ILE A 437 -25.45 24.87 3.99
CA ILE A 437 -25.91 23.64 4.64
C ILE A 437 -27.30 23.87 5.25
N GLU A 438 -28.27 23.05 4.88
CA GLU A 438 -29.56 22.98 5.52
C GLU A 438 -29.50 22.05 6.75
N LEU A 439 -29.59 22.64 7.95
CA LEU A 439 -29.39 21.94 9.22
C LEU A 439 -30.54 21.00 9.59
N SER A 440 -31.72 21.19 9.02
CA SER A 440 -32.88 20.37 9.32
C SER A 440 -32.72 18.92 8.81
N ASN A 441 -32.00 18.73 7.73
CA ASN A 441 -31.74 17.43 7.10
C ASN A 441 -30.27 17.15 6.80
N ASN A 442 -29.36 18.05 7.26
CA ASN A 442 -27.92 17.99 7.02
C ASN A 442 -27.55 17.92 5.52
N PHE A 443 -28.25 18.68 4.68
CA PHE A 443 -28.10 18.68 3.23
C PHE A 443 -27.31 19.92 2.75
N ARG A 444 -26.24 19.73 1.98
CA ARG A 444 -25.40 20.80 1.45
C ARG A 444 -25.69 21.03 -0.03
N TYR A 445 -25.69 22.30 -0.45
CA TYR A 445 -25.93 22.70 -1.84
C TYR A 445 -25.14 23.96 -2.21
N ASN A 446 -25.25 24.42 -3.46
CA ASN A 446 -24.54 25.51 -4.15
C ASN A 446 -23.06 25.25 -4.36
N ALA A 447 -22.27 24.98 -3.33
CA ALA A 447 -20.86 24.70 -3.44
C ALA A 447 -20.38 23.75 -2.35
N SER A 448 -19.19 23.18 -2.54
CA SER A 448 -18.51 22.42 -1.49
C SER A 448 -18.08 23.32 -0.34
N ALA A 449 -18.06 22.78 0.87
CA ALA A 449 -17.62 23.53 2.04
C ALA A 449 -16.16 23.97 1.96
N THR A 450 -15.30 23.11 1.42
CA THR A 450 -13.85 23.34 1.27
C THR A 450 -13.35 22.61 0.03
N TYR A 451 -12.22 23.06 -0.54
CA TYR A 451 -11.51 22.39 -1.62
C TYR A 451 -9.99 22.58 -1.48
N ALA A 452 -9.19 21.90 -2.30
CA ALA A 452 -7.75 21.88 -2.14
C ALA A 452 -7.01 21.77 -3.49
N TYR A 453 -6.69 22.88 -4.15
CA TYR A 453 -5.88 22.89 -5.38
C TYR A 453 -4.47 22.32 -5.21
N LYS A 454 -3.95 22.28 -3.97
CA LYS A 454 -2.69 21.66 -3.61
C LYS A 454 -2.96 20.57 -2.63
N ARG A 455 -2.67 19.32 -3.02
CA ARG A 455 -2.80 18.17 -2.15
C ARG A 455 -1.87 17.08 -2.67
N ALA A 456 -0.77 16.87 -1.95
CA ALA A 456 0.28 15.94 -2.32
C ALA A 456 0.71 15.13 -1.10
N THR A 457 0.94 13.84 -1.29
CA THR A 457 1.33 12.91 -0.22
C THR A 457 2.37 11.93 -0.75
N ASP A 458 3.58 12.43 -0.99
CA ASP A 458 4.66 11.67 -1.61
C ASP A 458 5.47 10.88 -0.59
N ARG A 459 6.03 9.74 -1.01
CA ARG A 459 6.91 8.90 -0.18
C ARG A 459 8.07 8.37 -1.00
N GLY A 460 9.28 8.53 -0.46
CA GLY A 460 10.49 7.82 -0.88
C GLY A 460 10.80 6.68 0.07
N ALA A 461 11.26 5.54 -0.45
CA ALA A 461 11.74 4.42 0.35
C ALA A 461 13.05 3.90 -0.21
N GLN A 462 13.97 3.53 0.68
CA GLN A 462 15.28 2.98 0.36
C GLN A 462 15.55 1.80 1.28
N ARG A 463 16.26 0.80 0.79
CA ARG A 463 16.65 -0.36 1.59
C ARG A 463 17.98 -0.92 1.13
N PHE A 464 18.70 -1.58 2.06
CA PHE A 464 19.93 -2.31 1.81
C PHE A 464 20.01 -3.56 2.67
N SER A 465 20.48 -4.68 2.13
CA SER A 465 20.76 -5.87 2.94
C SER A 465 21.91 -6.70 2.42
N VAL A 466 22.51 -7.45 3.33
CA VAL A 466 23.54 -8.44 3.10
C VAL A 466 23.06 -9.76 3.68
N SER A 467 23.00 -10.78 2.86
CA SER A 467 22.67 -12.16 3.27
C SER A 467 23.91 -13.04 3.17
N TYR A 468 24.19 -13.80 4.24
CA TYR A 468 25.28 -14.78 4.27
C TYR A 468 24.74 -16.14 4.69
N VAL A 469 24.83 -17.11 3.79
CA VAL A 469 24.28 -18.45 3.96
C VAL A 469 25.39 -19.46 4.16
N THR A 470 25.27 -20.24 5.24
CA THR A 470 26.10 -21.44 5.49
C THR A 470 25.22 -22.68 5.35
N GLY A 471 25.74 -23.89 5.59
CA GLY A 471 24.92 -25.12 5.56
C GLY A 471 23.75 -25.09 6.56
N THR A 472 23.90 -24.44 7.72
CA THR A 472 22.92 -24.42 8.82
C THR A 472 22.35 -23.06 9.14
N HIS A 473 23.03 -21.97 8.80
CA HIS A 473 22.65 -20.62 9.12
C HIS A 473 22.40 -19.78 7.85
N ALA A 474 21.38 -18.92 7.90
CA ALA A 474 21.13 -17.90 6.90
C ALA A 474 20.99 -16.53 7.58
N TYR A 475 22.15 -15.87 7.75
CA TYR A 475 22.23 -14.54 8.34
C TYR A 475 21.78 -13.48 7.36
N LYS A 476 21.05 -12.47 7.86
CA LYS A 476 20.75 -11.27 7.08
C LYS A 476 20.86 -10.03 7.96
N VAL A 477 21.59 -9.04 7.47
CA VAL A 477 21.69 -7.69 8.06
C VAL A 477 21.16 -6.70 7.04
N GLY A 478 20.43 -5.71 7.48
CA GLY A 478 19.93 -4.70 6.56
C GLY A 478 19.45 -3.44 7.22
N MET A 479 19.14 -2.47 6.35
CA MET A 479 18.61 -1.16 6.71
C MET A 479 17.49 -0.78 5.75
N GLN A 480 16.48 -0.08 6.27
CA GLN A 480 15.43 0.57 5.49
C GLN A 480 15.26 2.00 5.97
N ILE A 481 15.02 2.91 5.03
CA ILE A 481 14.69 4.31 5.33
C ILE A 481 13.50 4.69 4.46
N GLU A 482 12.49 5.28 5.07
CA GLU A 482 11.35 5.87 4.37
C GLU A 482 11.24 7.34 4.76
N GLU A 483 11.05 8.20 3.78
CA GLU A 483 10.80 9.63 3.92
C GLU A 483 9.46 9.97 3.28
N ALA A 484 8.71 10.91 3.86
CA ALA A 484 7.42 11.26 3.30
C ALA A 484 7.09 12.74 3.54
N VAL A 485 6.27 13.30 2.64
CA VAL A 485 5.74 14.64 2.76
C VAL A 485 4.23 14.63 2.51
N SER A 486 3.48 15.28 3.40
CA SER A 486 2.09 15.64 3.23
C SER A 486 1.99 17.15 3.08
N ASP A 487 1.53 17.63 1.93
CA ASP A 487 1.46 19.05 1.56
C ASP A 487 0.02 19.35 1.15
N VAL A 488 -0.74 19.97 2.04
CA VAL A 488 -2.18 20.18 1.88
C VAL A 488 -2.56 21.64 2.04
N GLY A 489 -3.13 22.19 0.99
CA GLY A 489 -3.78 23.50 1.01
C GLY A 489 -5.27 23.39 1.29
N THR A 490 -5.84 24.35 2.00
CA THR A 490 -7.27 24.47 2.26
C THR A 490 -7.80 25.78 1.73
N TYR A 491 -8.90 25.73 1.00
CA TYR A 491 -9.56 26.86 0.35
C TYR A 491 -11.06 26.79 0.63
N VAL A 492 -11.68 27.94 0.76
CA VAL A 492 -13.14 28.10 0.89
C VAL A 492 -13.57 29.21 -0.06
N GLN A 493 -14.68 28.99 -0.76
CA GLN A 493 -15.23 29.97 -1.67
C GLN A 493 -15.73 31.21 -0.92
N GLY A 494 -15.20 32.39 -1.25
CA GLY A 494 -15.50 33.63 -0.52
C GLY A 494 -15.07 33.65 0.95
N ASP A 495 -14.27 32.66 1.42
CA ASP A 495 -13.86 32.46 2.80
C ASP A 495 -15.03 32.29 3.78
N VAL A 496 -16.23 31.94 3.28
CA VAL A 496 -17.46 31.86 4.09
C VAL A 496 -18.36 30.69 3.68
N ASN A 497 -19.07 30.10 4.65
CA ASN A 497 -20.18 29.20 4.42
C ASN A 497 -21.41 29.63 5.23
N TYR A 498 -22.59 29.34 4.72
CA TYR A 498 -23.86 29.64 5.40
C TYR A 498 -24.53 28.38 5.95
N SER A 499 -25.22 28.53 7.06
CA SER A 499 -26.08 27.47 7.62
C SER A 499 -27.50 27.99 7.72
N PHE A 500 -28.45 27.22 7.18
CA PHE A 500 -29.86 27.51 7.21
C PHE A 500 -30.61 26.44 8.02
N ARG A 501 -31.78 26.76 8.50
CA ARG A 501 -32.68 25.80 9.12
C ARG A 501 -34.11 26.06 8.60
N ASN A 502 -34.66 25.07 7.92
CA ASN A 502 -35.93 25.20 7.21
C ASN A 502 -35.99 26.42 6.26
N GLY A 503 -34.89 26.62 5.54
CA GLY A 503 -34.73 27.71 4.58
C GLY A 503 -34.45 29.10 5.20
N VAL A 504 -34.32 29.21 6.52
CA VAL A 504 -34.03 30.48 7.22
C VAL A 504 -32.55 30.52 7.61
N PRO A 505 -31.86 31.62 7.33
CA PRO A 505 -30.46 31.83 7.79
C PRO A 505 -30.36 31.71 9.31
N THR A 506 -29.29 31.02 9.79
CA THR A 506 -29.05 30.83 11.23
C THR A 506 -27.63 31.15 11.65
N SER A 507 -26.68 30.91 10.79
CA SER A 507 -25.28 31.20 11.11
C SER A 507 -24.39 31.35 9.87
N ILE A 508 -23.27 32.04 10.07
CA ILE A 508 -22.19 32.25 9.14
C ILE A 508 -20.96 31.58 9.72
N THR A 509 -20.24 30.77 8.92
CA THR A 509 -18.92 30.25 9.25
C THR A 509 -17.88 30.98 8.43
N GLN A 510 -16.94 31.69 9.07
CA GLN A 510 -15.83 32.42 8.45
C GLN A 510 -14.57 31.59 8.54
N TYR A 511 -13.76 31.61 7.50
CA TYR A 511 -12.52 30.83 7.36
C TYR A 511 -11.30 31.74 7.14
N ALA A 512 -10.21 31.42 7.79
CA ALA A 512 -8.92 32.09 7.60
C ALA A 512 -8.13 31.43 6.44
N THR A 513 -8.81 31.27 5.28
CA THR A 513 -8.26 30.62 4.09
C THR A 513 -7.74 31.65 3.07
N PRO A 514 -6.82 31.28 2.15
CA PRO A 514 -6.19 29.96 2.05
C PRO A 514 -5.09 29.74 3.09
N TYR A 515 -4.90 28.51 3.51
CA TYR A 515 -3.70 28.12 4.26
C TYR A 515 -3.15 26.78 3.74
N ARG A 516 -1.86 26.52 4.01
CA ARG A 516 -1.16 25.33 3.55
C ARG A 516 -0.33 24.75 4.67
N ALA A 517 -0.62 23.49 5.03
CA ALA A 517 0.11 22.72 6.03
C ALA A 517 1.06 21.74 5.34
N ILE A 518 2.33 21.72 5.76
CA ILE A 518 3.35 20.80 5.26
C ILE A 518 3.91 20.00 6.42
N ASP A 519 3.58 18.72 6.44
CA ASP A 519 4.01 17.76 7.43
C ASP A 519 4.95 16.73 6.80
N ARG A 520 6.04 16.37 7.50
CA ARG A 520 7.04 15.44 6.99
C ARG A 520 7.30 14.28 7.94
N THR A 521 7.56 13.13 7.37
CA THR A 521 8.39 12.10 7.97
C THR A 521 9.79 12.29 7.42
N ARG A 522 10.74 12.78 8.23
CA ARG A 522 12.14 12.94 7.81
C ARG A 522 12.89 11.63 7.82
N ALA A 523 12.49 10.70 8.66
CA ALA A 523 13.03 9.37 8.70
C ALA A 523 12.03 8.41 9.37
N ASP A 524 11.70 7.31 8.74
CA ASP A 524 11.21 6.07 9.34
C ASP A 524 12.26 5.00 8.99
N MET A 525 13.28 4.89 9.86
CA MET A 525 14.48 4.08 9.64
C MET A 525 14.42 2.83 10.49
N GLY A 526 14.74 1.70 9.89
CA GLY A 526 14.92 0.44 10.58
C GLY A 526 16.25 -0.23 10.22
N VAL A 527 17.05 -0.55 11.22
CA VAL A 527 18.25 -1.39 11.07
C VAL A 527 17.97 -2.73 11.71
N TYR A 528 18.29 -3.83 11.04
CA TYR A 528 17.96 -5.16 11.52
C TYR A 528 19.07 -6.18 11.29
N PHE A 529 19.07 -7.17 12.17
CA PHE A 529 19.80 -8.43 12.04
C PHE A 529 18.81 -9.57 12.23
N GLN A 530 18.95 -10.63 11.44
CA GLN A 530 18.19 -11.87 11.62
C GLN A 530 19.02 -13.08 11.20
N ASP A 531 18.70 -14.24 11.77
CA ASP A 531 19.24 -15.53 11.41
C ASP A 531 18.13 -16.58 11.34
N GLN A 532 18.26 -17.45 10.37
CA GLN A 532 17.49 -18.68 10.25
C GLN A 532 18.47 -19.84 10.47
N TRP A 533 18.31 -20.53 11.60
CA TRP A 533 19.18 -21.63 12.01
C TRP A 533 18.43 -22.97 11.90
N ALA A 534 18.88 -23.82 10.99
CA ALA A 534 18.35 -25.15 10.76
C ALA A 534 19.11 -26.20 11.59
N VAL A 535 18.43 -26.85 12.54
CA VAL A 535 18.99 -27.88 13.42
C VAL A 535 18.16 -29.16 13.28
N ARG A 536 18.64 -30.09 12.45
CA ARG A 536 17.91 -31.34 12.15
C ARG A 536 16.50 -31.05 11.61
N ARG A 537 15.45 -31.33 12.43
CA ARG A 537 14.03 -31.09 12.10
C ARG A 537 13.51 -29.77 12.61
N LEU A 538 14.30 -29.03 13.36
CA LEU A 538 13.93 -27.74 13.96
C LEU A 538 14.60 -26.61 13.16
N THR A 539 13.81 -25.63 12.77
CA THR A 539 14.32 -24.35 12.25
C THR A 539 13.97 -23.24 13.21
N LEU A 540 14.96 -22.53 13.70
CA LEU A 540 14.81 -21.35 14.54
C LEU A 540 14.98 -20.10 13.69
N ASN A 541 14.09 -19.14 13.83
CA ASN A 541 14.20 -17.84 13.21
C ASN A 541 14.25 -16.80 14.35
N TYR A 542 15.32 -16.03 14.43
CA TYR A 542 15.43 -14.96 15.42
C TYR A 542 16.03 -13.72 14.80
N GLY A 543 15.60 -12.57 15.30
CA GLY A 543 16.02 -11.30 14.78
C GLY A 543 15.81 -10.16 15.76
N LEU A 544 16.53 -9.10 15.54
CA LEU A 544 16.42 -7.85 16.26
C LEU A 544 16.34 -6.72 15.27
N ARG A 545 15.39 -5.79 15.51
CA ARG A 545 15.25 -4.57 14.72
C ARG A 545 15.27 -3.36 15.63
N TYR A 546 16.07 -2.37 15.27
CA TYR A 546 16.03 -1.03 15.82
C TYR A 546 15.26 -0.14 14.85
N ASP A 547 14.22 0.55 15.35
CA ASP A 547 13.45 1.53 14.59
C ASP A 547 13.66 2.93 15.14
N TYR A 548 13.83 3.91 14.25
CA TYR A 548 13.86 5.33 14.51
C TYR A 548 12.86 6.05 13.64
N PHE A 549 11.94 6.80 14.26
CA PHE A 549 10.95 7.60 13.58
C PHE A 549 11.12 9.08 13.92
N ASN A 550 11.14 9.96 12.90
CA ASN A 550 11.27 11.40 13.06
C ASN A 550 10.27 12.16 12.21
N GLY A 551 9.34 12.86 12.89
CA GLY A 551 8.38 13.79 12.28
C GLY A 551 8.88 15.23 12.32
N HIS A 552 8.44 16.04 11.36
CA HIS A 552 8.82 17.43 11.19
C HIS A 552 7.72 18.24 10.51
N ILE A 553 7.63 19.51 10.85
CA ILE A 553 6.73 20.50 10.23
C ILE A 553 7.61 21.60 9.66
N ASP A 554 7.43 21.93 8.39
CA ASP A 554 8.19 23.01 7.74
C ASP A 554 7.72 24.37 8.24
N ALA A 555 8.62 25.36 8.28
CA ALA A 555 8.25 26.76 8.45
C ALA A 555 7.34 27.22 7.31
N SER A 556 6.36 28.04 7.59
CA SER A 556 5.40 28.51 6.60
C SER A 556 5.00 29.96 6.82
N HIS A 557 4.88 30.70 5.71
CA HIS A 557 4.26 32.02 5.66
C HIS A 557 2.89 31.90 4.99
N ILE A 558 1.84 32.33 5.67
CA ILE A 558 0.47 32.37 5.14
C ILE A 558 0.10 33.83 4.95
N PRO A 559 -0.14 34.28 3.70
CA PRO A 559 -0.56 35.66 3.44
C PRO A 559 -1.93 35.94 4.06
N ALA A 560 -2.23 37.20 4.26
CA ALA A 560 -3.60 37.60 4.64
C ALA A 560 -4.59 37.12 3.57
N PRO A 561 -5.76 36.56 3.97
CA PRO A 561 -6.80 36.19 3.03
C PRO A 561 -7.37 37.41 2.29
N ALA A 562 -8.00 37.17 1.13
CA ALA A 562 -8.62 38.24 0.36
C ALA A 562 -9.75 38.95 1.12
N SER A 563 -10.41 38.22 2.00
CA SER A 563 -11.43 38.75 2.94
C SER A 563 -10.89 39.78 3.94
N GLY A 564 -9.58 39.76 4.21
CA GLY A 564 -8.96 40.67 5.18
C GLY A 564 -9.26 40.38 6.64
N TRP A 565 -9.96 39.30 6.98
CA TRP A 565 -10.43 39.00 8.33
C TRP A 565 -9.32 38.68 9.32
N VAL A 566 -8.21 38.15 8.82
CA VAL A 566 -7.01 37.85 9.62
C VAL A 566 -5.76 38.39 8.93
N PRO A 567 -4.74 38.84 9.71
CA PRO A 567 -3.47 39.29 9.13
C PRO A 567 -2.68 38.14 8.51
N ALA A 568 -1.62 38.44 7.79
CA ALA A 568 -0.60 37.46 7.43
C ALA A 568 0.00 36.79 8.68
N ARG A 569 0.34 35.51 8.56
CA ARG A 569 0.78 34.68 9.71
C ARG A 569 2.06 33.94 9.35
N ASP A 570 3.02 33.98 10.27
CA ASP A 570 4.29 33.27 10.17
C ASP A 570 4.36 32.15 11.20
N PHE A 571 4.73 30.97 10.77
CA PHE A 571 4.87 29.79 11.60
C PHE A 571 6.27 29.24 11.50
N ALA A 572 6.94 29.08 12.66
CA ALA A 572 8.25 28.47 12.74
C ALA A 572 8.19 26.96 12.48
N ALA A 573 9.29 26.38 12.00
CA ALA A 573 9.42 24.97 11.85
C ALA A 573 9.39 24.26 13.21
N VAL A 574 8.76 23.07 13.29
CA VAL A 574 8.71 22.23 14.47
C VAL A 574 9.38 20.89 14.18
N SER A 575 10.38 20.52 14.98
CA SER A 575 11.16 19.29 14.80
C SER A 575 10.93 18.28 15.90
N GLY A 576 11.05 16.99 15.57
CA GLY A 576 10.92 15.90 16.54
C GLY A 576 9.50 15.71 17.06
N VAL A 577 8.52 15.84 16.20
CA VAL A 577 7.09 15.66 16.46
C VAL A 577 6.50 14.57 15.54
N PRO A 578 6.73 13.27 15.91
CA PRO A 578 7.49 12.75 17.06
C PRO A 578 8.96 12.44 16.76
N ALA A 579 9.74 12.01 17.79
CA ALA A 579 11.10 11.45 17.65
C ALA A 579 11.21 10.18 18.50
N TRP A 580 10.80 9.05 17.96
CA TRP A 580 10.71 7.76 18.65
C TRP A 580 11.86 6.82 18.32
N LYS A 581 12.21 5.98 19.27
CA LYS A 581 13.23 4.94 19.16
C LYS A 581 12.68 3.65 19.75
N ASP A 582 12.83 2.53 19.03
CA ASP A 582 12.28 1.25 19.44
C ASP A 582 13.24 0.10 19.17
N ILE A 583 13.21 -0.90 20.05
CA ILE A 583 13.89 -2.19 19.85
C ILE A 583 12.80 -3.26 19.72
N ASN A 584 12.84 -4.00 18.65
CA ASN A 584 11.78 -4.93 18.26
C ASN A 584 12.35 -6.33 18.03
N PRO A 585 12.38 -7.19 19.08
CA PRO A 585 12.80 -8.59 18.95
C PRO A 585 11.76 -9.42 18.18
N ARG A 586 12.26 -10.40 17.42
CA ARG A 586 11.49 -11.40 16.69
C ARG A 586 12.05 -12.77 17.02
N PHE A 587 11.18 -13.72 17.27
CA PHE A 587 11.55 -15.12 17.46
C PHE A 587 10.49 -16.01 16.85
N GLY A 588 10.92 -17.14 16.27
CA GLY A 588 10.04 -18.16 15.79
C GLY A 588 10.73 -19.52 15.67
N ALA A 589 9.94 -20.58 15.71
CA ALA A 589 10.37 -21.95 15.55
C ALA A 589 9.44 -22.70 14.60
N SER A 590 10.01 -23.50 13.72
CA SER A 590 9.29 -24.45 12.87
C SER A 590 9.86 -25.83 13.08
N TYR A 591 9.02 -26.81 13.38
CA TYR A 591 9.42 -28.18 13.64
C TYR A 591 8.73 -29.15 12.68
N ASP A 592 9.51 -29.87 11.87
CA ASP A 592 9.00 -30.97 11.05
C ASP A 592 8.71 -32.17 11.95
N LEU A 593 7.42 -32.39 12.26
CA LEU A 593 6.99 -33.32 13.29
C LEU A 593 7.38 -34.76 13.00
N PHE A 594 7.31 -35.20 11.75
CA PHE A 594 7.60 -36.56 11.34
C PHE A 594 8.90 -36.71 10.55
N GLY A 595 9.49 -35.59 10.06
CA GLY A 595 10.70 -35.57 9.28
C GLY A 595 10.49 -35.91 7.81
N ASP A 596 9.25 -35.92 7.34
CA ASP A 596 8.86 -36.19 5.96
C ASP A 596 8.50 -34.92 5.17
N GLY A 597 8.62 -33.73 5.81
CA GLY A 597 8.31 -32.44 5.22
C GLY A 597 6.82 -32.19 5.00
N LYS A 598 5.94 -33.06 5.50
CA LYS A 598 4.47 -32.98 5.27
C LYS A 598 3.70 -32.42 6.45
N THR A 599 4.33 -32.32 7.64
CA THR A 599 3.66 -31.80 8.84
C THR A 599 4.62 -30.90 9.60
N ALA A 600 4.30 -29.60 9.70
CA ALA A 600 5.06 -28.63 10.48
C ALA A 600 4.24 -28.06 11.63
N LEU A 601 4.85 -28.01 12.81
CA LEU A 601 4.40 -27.22 13.95
C LEU A 601 5.19 -25.90 13.94
N LYS A 602 4.50 -24.77 13.87
CA LYS A 602 5.10 -23.46 13.83
C LYS A 602 4.68 -22.61 15.01
N MET A 603 5.59 -21.81 15.53
CA MET A 603 5.29 -20.79 16.53
C MET A 603 6.10 -19.54 16.26
N SER A 604 5.53 -18.38 16.56
CA SER A 604 6.25 -17.11 16.47
C SER A 604 5.80 -16.14 17.56
N ILE A 605 6.74 -15.30 18.00
CA ILE A 605 6.50 -14.18 18.89
C ILE A 605 7.35 -13.00 18.43
N GLY A 606 6.76 -11.79 18.40
CA GLY A 606 7.49 -10.60 18.02
C GLY A 606 6.85 -9.33 18.54
N ARG A 607 7.68 -8.31 18.81
CA ARG A 607 7.23 -6.95 19.06
C ARG A 607 7.20 -6.17 17.76
N TYR A 608 6.11 -5.45 17.51
CA TYR A 608 5.88 -4.66 16.31
C TYR A 608 5.43 -3.25 16.66
N VAL A 609 6.06 -2.24 16.07
CA VAL A 609 5.66 -0.85 16.26
C VAL A 609 4.51 -0.50 15.31
N ALA A 610 3.59 0.33 15.79
CA ALA A 610 2.46 0.78 15.00
C ALA A 610 2.91 1.49 13.73
N LYS A 611 2.24 1.17 12.61
CA LYS A 611 2.43 1.88 11.37
C LYS A 611 2.10 3.35 11.56
N THR A 612 3.04 4.24 11.24
CA THR A 612 2.93 5.67 11.48
C THR A 612 3.21 6.43 10.19
N GLY A 613 2.39 7.45 9.94
CA GLY A 613 2.61 8.44 8.89
C GLY A 613 2.77 9.83 9.50
N THR A 614 2.37 10.87 8.77
CA THR A 614 2.48 12.27 9.19
C THR A 614 1.45 12.71 10.23
N ALA A 615 0.53 11.83 10.67
CA ALA A 615 -0.61 12.21 11.51
C ALA A 615 -0.22 12.90 12.84
N VAL A 616 0.86 12.43 13.51
CA VAL A 616 1.35 13.06 14.75
C VAL A 616 1.94 14.43 14.48
N ALA A 617 2.71 14.60 13.38
CA ALA A 617 3.21 15.89 12.97
C ALA A 617 2.03 16.83 12.66
N SER A 618 1.05 16.38 11.91
CA SER A 618 -0.15 17.15 11.55
C SER A 618 -0.94 17.62 12.78
N ALA A 619 -1.09 16.75 13.79
CA ALA A 619 -1.76 17.08 15.05
C ALA A 619 -1.00 18.11 15.90
N ASN A 620 0.30 18.30 15.66
CA ASN A 620 1.16 19.29 16.30
C ASN A 620 1.52 20.46 15.38
N ASN A 621 0.92 20.53 14.18
CA ASN A 621 1.19 21.58 13.22
C ASN A 621 0.52 22.90 13.67
N PRO A 622 1.28 23.97 13.90
CA PRO A 622 0.73 25.25 14.38
C PRO A 622 -0.34 25.83 13.45
N ILE A 623 -0.25 25.55 12.14
CA ILE A 623 -1.26 25.97 11.16
C ILE A 623 -2.56 25.21 11.39
N SER A 624 -2.49 23.88 11.51
CA SER A 624 -3.68 23.03 11.69
C SER A 624 -4.35 23.24 13.05
N THR A 625 -3.59 23.67 14.06
CA THR A 625 -4.06 23.92 15.44
C THR A 625 -4.39 25.38 15.72
N SER A 626 -4.27 26.28 14.73
CA SER A 626 -4.78 27.64 14.82
C SER A 626 -6.30 27.71 14.69
N VAL A 627 -6.92 28.78 15.18
CA VAL A 627 -8.34 29.08 15.01
C VAL A 627 -8.58 29.49 13.56
N ASN A 628 -8.62 28.51 12.64
CA ASN A 628 -8.82 28.76 11.22
C ASN A 628 -10.29 28.91 10.82
N THR A 629 -11.20 28.68 11.76
CA THR A 629 -12.65 28.70 11.52
C THR A 629 -13.38 29.26 12.72
N VAL A 630 -14.30 30.21 12.50
CA VAL A 630 -15.21 30.72 13.52
C VAL A 630 -16.63 30.76 12.98
N THR A 631 -17.59 30.58 13.88
CA THR A 631 -19.03 30.65 13.55
C THR A 631 -19.65 31.79 14.34
N ARG A 632 -20.62 32.45 13.73
CA ARG A 632 -21.44 33.46 14.38
C ARG A 632 -22.92 33.27 13.99
N THR A 633 -23.81 33.61 14.88
CA THR A 633 -25.25 33.64 14.59
C THR A 633 -25.56 34.70 13.54
N TRP A 634 -26.57 34.45 12.72
CA TRP A 634 -27.04 35.36 11.71
C TRP A 634 -28.59 35.36 11.74
N THR A 635 -29.16 36.52 11.98
CA THR A 635 -30.61 36.75 11.97
C THR A 635 -30.92 37.71 10.84
N ASP A 636 -31.35 37.17 9.71
CA ASP A 636 -31.80 37.97 8.55
C ASP A 636 -33.13 38.67 8.91
N THR A 637 -33.08 39.97 9.07
CA THR A 637 -34.19 40.76 9.54
C THR A 637 -35.05 41.39 8.42
N ASN A 638 -34.49 41.39 7.20
CA ASN A 638 -35.12 42.00 6.03
C ASN A 638 -35.39 41.00 4.90
N ASP A 639 -35.15 39.69 5.16
CA ASP A 639 -35.36 38.57 4.23
C ASP A 639 -34.59 38.73 2.89
N ASN A 640 -33.41 39.40 2.90
CA ASN A 640 -32.62 39.57 1.70
C ASN A 640 -31.57 38.45 1.48
N TYR A 641 -31.38 37.55 2.45
CA TYR A 641 -30.43 36.41 2.44
C TYR A 641 -28.98 36.86 2.26
N ALA A 642 -28.68 38.11 2.58
CA ALA A 642 -27.34 38.67 2.63
C ALA A 642 -27.03 39.18 4.04
N PRO A 643 -25.90 38.86 4.65
CA PRO A 643 -25.59 39.28 6.01
C PRO A 643 -25.31 40.78 6.07
N ASP A 644 -26.26 41.54 6.63
CA ASP A 644 -26.14 42.99 6.83
C ASP A 644 -25.36 43.31 8.11
N CYS A 645 -24.07 42.95 8.09
CA CYS A 645 -23.15 43.16 9.22
C CYS A 645 -21.68 43.30 8.73
N ASP A 646 -20.90 43.95 9.56
CA ASP A 646 -19.44 44.00 9.33
C ASP A 646 -18.80 42.70 9.83
N LEU A 647 -18.39 41.82 8.89
CA LEU A 647 -17.75 40.54 9.17
C LEU A 647 -16.34 40.69 9.76
N ASN A 648 -15.69 41.87 9.71
CA ASN A 648 -14.42 42.16 10.39
C ASN A 648 -14.63 42.46 11.88
N ASN A 649 -15.79 42.93 12.27
CA ASN A 649 -16.11 43.19 13.66
C ASN A 649 -16.37 41.87 14.41
N ARG A 650 -15.55 41.57 15.43
CA ARG A 650 -15.63 40.30 16.18
C ARG A 650 -16.81 40.24 17.15
N GLY A 651 -17.36 41.39 17.52
CA GLY A 651 -18.54 41.52 18.39
C GLY A 651 -19.84 41.43 17.64
N THR A 652 -20.94 41.54 18.37
CA THR A 652 -22.29 41.66 17.80
C THR A 652 -22.41 42.98 17.01
N ASN A 653 -22.88 42.89 15.77
CA ASN A 653 -23.13 44.09 14.94
C ASN A 653 -24.12 43.73 13.82
N GLY A 654 -25.01 44.67 13.49
CA GLY A 654 -26.07 44.45 12.51
C GLY A 654 -26.84 43.15 12.80
N GLU A 655 -26.95 42.30 11.80
CA GLU A 655 -27.64 41.01 11.88
C GLU A 655 -26.79 39.87 12.48
N CYS A 656 -25.51 40.16 12.77
CA CYS A 656 -24.57 39.13 13.19
C CYS A 656 -24.29 39.17 14.71
N GLY A 657 -24.37 38.01 15.36
CA GLY A 657 -23.88 37.81 16.72
C GLY A 657 -22.34 37.84 16.80
N PRO A 658 -21.74 37.66 17.97
CA PRO A 658 -20.31 37.63 18.13
C PRO A 658 -19.69 36.39 17.48
N MET A 659 -18.40 36.44 17.11
CA MET A 659 -17.65 35.29 16.70
C MET A 659 -17.54 34.26 17.85
N SER A 660 -17.59 32.98 17.53
CA SER A 660 -17.47 31.88 18.49
C SER A 660 -16.11 31.85 19.19
N ASP A 661 -15.07 32.41 18.57
CA ASP A 661 -13.73 32.56 19.15
C ASP A 661 -13.14 33.91 18.75
N ALA A 662 -12.81 34.72 19.76
CA ALA A 662 -12.18 36.02 19.53
C ALA A 662 -10.72 35.93 19.06
N ASN A 663 -10.08 34.75 19.16
CA ASN A 663 -8.73 34.50 18.68
C ASN A 663 -8.66 34.05 17.23
N PHE A 664 -9.65 34.43 16.40
CA PHE A 664 -9.70 34.05 14.98
C PHE A 664 -8.41 34.38 14.24
N GLY A 665 -7.83 33.36 13.59
CA GLY A 665 -6.51 33.39 12.96
C GLY A 665 -5.34 33.14 13.90
N GLY A 666 -5.54 33.20 15.22
CA GLY A 666 -4.49 33.01 16.21
C GLY A 666 -4.20 31.53 16.52
N PHE A 667 -3.05 31.29 17.15
CA PHE A 667 -2.67 29.96 17.61
C PHE A 667 -3.45 29.62 18.89
N SER A 668 -4.14 28.51 18.90
CA SER A 668 -4.93 28.04 20.04
C SER A 668 -5.03 26.52 20.04
N PRO A 669 -3.97 25.79 20.40
CA PRO A 669 -3.98 24.34 20.38
C PRO A 669 -4.93 23.82 21.47
N THR A 670 -5.87 22.98 21.09
CA THR A 670 -6.81 22.30 22.00
C THR A 670 -6.19 21.09 22.70
N THR A 671 -5.04 20.61 22.19
CA THR A 671 -4.33 19.45 22.71
C THR A 671 -2.85 19.76 22.77
N HIS A 672 -2.26 19.56 23.95
CA HIS A 672 -0.81 19.60 24.17
C HIS A 672 -0.29 18.18 24.32
N TRP A 673 0.62 17.80 23.43
CA TRP A 673 1.30 16.52 23.53
C TRP A 673 2.48 16.64 24.48
N ALA A 674 2.54 15.79 25.50
CA ALA A 674 3.66 15.76 26.44
C ALA A 674 4.94 15.30 25.74
N ASP A 675 6.09 15.84 26.16
CA ASP A 675 7.39 15.52 25.54
C ASP A 675 7.75 14.04 25.67
N ASP A 676 7.37 13.38 26.75
CA ASP A 676 7.58 11.95 26.99
C ASP A 676 6.72 11.04 26.09
N VAL A 677 5.64 11.57 25.50
CA VAL A 677 4.83 10.90 24.46
C VAL A 677 5.40 11.14 23.06
N LEU A 678 5.98 12.32 22.85
CA LEU A 678 6.55 12.69 21.54
C LEU A 678 7.97 12.15 21.33
N ARG A 679 8.72 11.87 22.41
CA ARG A 679 10.15 11.54 22.32
C ARG A 679 10.52 10.41 23.26
N GLY A 680 11.45 9.57 22.85
CA GLY A 680 12.00 8.54 23.72
C GLY A 680 12.07 7.14 23.14
N TYR A 681 12.43 6.21 24.02
CA TYR A 681 12.49 4.78 23.73
C TYR A 681 11.21 4.07 24.15
N GLY A 682 10.65 3.21 23.26
CA GLY A 682 9.50 2.38 23.58
C GLY A 682 8.19 3.13 23.76
N VAL A 683 8.14 4.39 23.37
CA VAL A 683 6.96 5.27 23.51
C VAL A 683 5.96 5.07 22.37
N ARG A 684 6.47 4.77 21.16
CA ARG A 684 5.63 4.49 19.98
C ARG A 684 4.67 3.34 20.29
N ASN A 685 3.41 3.48 19.91
CA ASN A 685 2.46 2.39 20.04
C ASN A 685 3.03 1.11 19.41
N SER A 686 2.89 0.01 20.12
CA SER A 686 3.41 -1.28 19.69
C SER A 686 2.52 -2.41 20.16
N ASN A 687 2.60 -3.54 19.48
CA ASN A 687 1.95 -4.78 19.89
C ASN A 687 2.96 -5.92 19.99
N TRP A 688 2.61 -6.93 20.78
CA TRP A 688 3.23 -8.24 20.73
C TRP A 688 2.30 -9.17 19.96
N ASP A 689 2.83 -9.81 18.96
CA ASP A 689 2.11 -10.81 18.18
C ASP A 689 2.66 -12.19 18.52
N PHE A 690 1.76 -13.09 18.91
CA PHE A 690 2.06 -14.48 19.16
C PHE A 690 1.19 -15.35 18.25
N SER A 691 1.78 -16.33 17.57
CA SER A 691 1.05 -17.29 16.76
C SER A 691 1.56 -18.70 16.95
N THR A 692 0.65 -19.67 16.89
CA THR A 692 0.94 -21.10 16.75
C THR A 692 0.13 -21.65 15.59
N GLU A 693 0.74 -22.54 14.82
CA GLU A 693 0.11 -23.12 13.63
C GLU A 693 0.57 -24.55 13.42
N VAL A 694 -0.34 -25.42 13.00
CA VAL A 694 -0.03 -26.75 12.47
C VAL A 694 -0.37 -26.74 10.99
N GLN A 695 0.62 -26.99 10.14
CA GLN A 695 0.42 -27.18 8.72
C GLN A 695 0.59 -28.65 8.37
N ARG A 696 -0.36 -29.24 7.64
CA ARG A 696 -0.28 -30.61 7.16
C ARG A 696 -0.73 -30.75 5.72
N GLN A 697 0.03 -31.46 4.94
CA GLN A 697 -0.36 -31.88 3.60
C GLN A 697 -1.33 -33.06 3.70
N LEU A 698 -2.54 -32.90 3.18
CA LEU A 698 -3.60 -33.92 3.18
C LEU A 698 -3.71 -34.52 1.75
N GLY A 699 -3.19 -35.71 1.52
CA GLY A 699 -3.32 -36.46 0.26
C GLY A 699 -2.54 -35.85 -0.92
N SER A 700 -2.47 -36.59 -2.01
CA SER A 700 -1.92 -36.11 -3.27
C SER A 700 -2.94 -35.19 -3.96
N GLY A 701 -2.62 -33.90 -4.10
CA GLY A 701 -3.37 -32.94 -4.90
C GLY A 701 -4.41 -32.09 -4.17
N SER A 702 -4.67 -32.25 -2.87
CA SER A 702 -5.53 -31.32 -2.13
C SER A 702 -4.76 -30.45 -1.15
N ARG A 703 -4.69 -29.14 -1.43
CA ARG A 703 -4.22 -28.13 -0.48
C ARG A 703 -5.35 -27.81 0.50
N SER A 704 -5.32 -28.35 1.70
CA SER A 704 -6.08 -27.80 2.82
C SER A 704 -5.14 -27.58 4.00
N PRO A 705 -4.69 -26.34 4.26
CA PRO A 705 -4.13 -26.02 5.55
C PRO A 705 -5.28 -25.95 6.55
N ARG A 706 -5.49 -26.97 7.37
CA ARG A 706 -6.19 -26.78 8.62
C ARG A 706 -5.21 -26.15 9.60
N ALA A 707 -5.17 -24.83 9.57
CA ALA A 707 -4.53 -24.05 10.61
C ALA A 707 -5.56 -23.82 11.72
N THR A 708 -5.32 -24.38 12.88
CA THR A 708 -5.97 -23.90 14.10
C THR A 708 -5.06 -22.80 14.62
N THR A 709 -5.41 -21.55 14.34
CA THR A 709 -4.63 -20.40 14.80
C THR A 709 -5.29 -19.88 16.07
N ALA A 710 -4.59 -19.99 17.19
CA ALA A 710 -4.88 -19.17 18.36
C ALA A 710 -3.97 -17.95 18.31
N THR A 711 -4.49 -16.80 17.91
CA THR A 711 -3.79 -15.51 17.99
C THR A 711 -4.20 -14.84 19.28
N GLY A 712 -3.29 -14.75 20.23
CA GLY A 712 -3.42 -13.89 21.39
C GLY A 712 -2.70 -12.57 21.12
N THR A 713 -3.42 -11.48 20.97
CA THR A 713 -2.83 -10.12 20.93
C THR A 713 -2.87 -9.55 22.33
N ALA A 714 -1.70 -9.38 22.96
CA ALA A 714 -1.57 -8.52 24.12
C ALA A 714 -1.21 -7.11 23.63
N THR A 715 -2.22 -6.26 23.47
CA THR A 715 -2.00 -4.81 23.30
C THR A 715 -1.83 -4.18 24.66
N SER A 716 -0.70 -3.55 24.92
CA SER A 716 -0.56 -2.62 26.03
C SER A 716 -0.81 -1.20 25.51
N PRO A 717 -2.01 -0.62 25.71
CA PRO A 717 -2.21 0.78 25.44
C PRO A 717 -1.71 1.58 26.63
N ARG A 718 -0.54 2.21 26.54
CA ARG A 718 -0.26 3.37 27.37
C ARG A 718 -0.89 4.58 26.67
N ARG A 719 -2.13 4.89 27.00
CA ARG A 719 -2.71 6.22 26.80
C ARG A 719 -2.64 6.95 28.12
N THR A 720 -1.80 7.95 28.18
CA THR A 720 -1.99 9.04 29.12
C THR A 720 -2.45 10.23 28.27
N ILE A 721 -3.75 10.50 28.28
CA ILE A 721 -4.32 11.75 27.80
C ILE A 721 -4.47 12.60 29.04
N CYS A 722 -3.74 13.71 29.11
CA CYS A 722 -4.04 14.81 30.02
C CYS A 722 -4.82 15.88 29.28
#